data_f10b79a17a1cee287bd16253d5c640c3
#
_entry.id   f10b79a17a1cee287bd16253d5c640c3
#
_cell.length_a   1.000
_cell.length_b   1.000
_cell.length_c   1.000
_cell.angle_alpha   90.00
_cell.angle_beta   90.00
_cell.angle_gamma   90.00
#
_symmetry.space_group_name_H-M   'P 1'
#
loop_
_entity.id
_entity.type
_entity.pdbx_description
1 polymer ?
#
loop_
_entity_poly.entity_id
_entity_poly.type
_entity_poly.pdbx_seq_one_letter_code
_entity_poly.pdbx_strand_id
1 'polypeptide(L)'
;MARWQGMAVGAVVVATAVALAATWWEFPASGPQVPAGPAPTPLAWTAQIELLAGDGHPGDRDGAAAQARFADPYALLGSADGSVYFTDAGDNNRIRRRLPDGRIETVAGQGEGRVDGPASQASFNTPSGIAADAQGNLYVADTGNHAIRRVSTDGQVTTLAGGQQGFADGPAAQARFDGPMGIAVDAQGQVYVADTWNDRIRVIGTDGNVRTLAGGDRPGFADALGADARFDTPVALAFDAHGALLVADLFNNAVRRVGADGMVSTVVGRGEVINGPLSLATTHDGVLYVGDLDGRIVQVTPQGHQLALLGNDRLPRLARPSGLAVEADGTLLVADSAAYRLHRLRPLPVGELPAPALVGPASDAALPDSGGRWPLAPQDGWHEVVGTLGEVRGTFQGESRHHLHGGFDVRGDVGQTVLAIAEGKISSPIAAWSLGGQAEGLAVDRLKYIHMRVGRTPRGEPFDARWQPLYADDGTLERIRVRRGTRIHVGDRLGSINNQAHVHLAVGNGGFETNAVALGFKGYADHFAPRITDVALLDDNDQPLAAGSDGVVMLARQGRGVQIVVEAWDQVDNNLPRRRLGPYQVGYQILDAAGQPLQGYEQPRWNIVFNRMPPQKQAVKVAYAPDSGITVHGSAVTRFRYLVTNTVRDGLMETGRWQPAALPPGEYIVRASARDYSGNEGVGPRDIRVRLLP
;
A
#
# COMPACT_ATOMS: atom_id res chain seq x y z
N MET A 1 -51.27 18.21 53.58
CA MET A 1 -52.69 18.47 53.80
C MET A 1 -53.37 18.78 52.49
N ALA A 2 -54.55 18.12 52.29
CA ALA A 2 -55.57 18.25 51.24
C ALA A 2 -55.11 17.96 49.79
N ARG A 3 -55.32 16.81 49.22
CA ARG A 3 -56.51 16.11 48.67
C ARG A 3 -57.51 17.09 47.99
N TRP A 4 -57.74 16.87 46.68
CA TRP A 4 -59.09 16.64 46.16
C TRP A 4 -59.03 15.93 44.79
N GLN A 5 -59.95 14.97 44.72
CA GLN A 5 -60.30 14.04 43.67
C GLN A 5 -61.22 14.66 42.61
N GLY A 6 -61.27 14.10 41.41
CA GLY A 6 -62.49 13.52 40.79
C GLY A 6 -63.05 14.26 39.60
N MET A 7 -63.19 13.68 38.49
CA MET A 7 -64.37 13.02 37.96
C MET A 7 -64.22 12.72 36.44
N ALA A 8 -64.54 11.48 36.07
CA ALA A 8 -64.70 11.06 34.72
C ALA A 8 -66.14 11.42 34.23
N VAL A 9 -66.24 11.82 32.96
CA VAL A 9 -67.55 11.82 32.22
C VAL A 9 -67.31 11.11 30.89
N GLY A 10 -68.03 9.98 30.75
CA GLY A 10 -68.11 9.23 29.49
C GLY A 10 -69.17 9.85 28.55
N ALA A 11 -68.88 9.78 27.27
CA ALA A 11 -69.87 10.05 26.24
C ALA A 11 -69.89 8.87 25.24
N VAL A 12 -71.06 8.22 25.24
CA VAL A 12 -71.50 7.22 24.28
C VAL A 12 -71.88 7.92 22.98
N VAL A 13 -71.35 7.53 21.83
CA VAL A 13 -71.84 7.95 20.52
C VAL A 13 -72.34 6.71 19.75
N VAL A 14 -73.61 6.76 19.41
CA VAL A 14 -74.39 5.78 18.66
C VAL A 14 -73.99 5.78 17.18
N ALA A 15 -73.68 4.60 16.64
CA ALA A 15 -73.45 4.41 15.22
C ALA A 15 -74.76 4.29 14.46
N THR A 16 -74.98 5.10 13.48
CA THR A 16 -76.04 4.93 12.45
C THR A 16 -75.38 4.57 11.12
N ALA A 17 -75.59 3.35 10.65
CA ALA A 17 -75.21 2.91 9.33
C ALA A 17 -76.17 3.46 8.27
N VAL A 18 -75.65 4.15 7.27
CA VAL A 18 -76.37 4.45 6.02
C VAL A 18 -75.55 3.77 4.88
N ALA A 19 -76.15 2.72 4.28
CA ALA A 19 -75.63 2.10 3.09
C ALA A 19 -75.99 2.95 1.86
N LEU A 20 -74.99 3.48 1.19
CA LEU A 20 -75.10 4.01 -0.17
C LEU A 20 -74.19 3.21 -1.10
N ALA A 21 -74.84 2.55 -2.06
CA ALA A 21 -74.12 1.86 -3.16
C ALA A 21 -73.43 2.92 -4.03
N ALA A 22 -72.09 2.89 -4.03
CA ALA A 22 -71.26 3.65 -4.95
C ALA A 22 -70.69 2.71 -6.00
N THR A 23 -71.06 2.96 -7.22
CA THR A 23 -70.49 2.38 -8.45
C THR A 23 -68.97 2.62 -8.51
N TRP A 24 -68.21 1.55 -8.69
CA TRP A 24 -66.77 1.60 -8.90
C TRP A 24 -66.43 2.29 -10.22
N TRP A 25 -65.88 3.49 -10.14
CA TRP A 25 -65.10 4.06 -11.22
C TRP A 25 -63.64 3.83 -10.85
N GLU A 26 -62.99 2.91 -11.60
CA GLU A 26 -61.53 2.76 -11.56
C GLU A 26 -60.90 4.01 -12.17
N PHE A 27 -60.29 4.87 -11.33
CA PHE A 27 -59.33 5.82 -11.79
C PHE A 27 -58.00 5.09 -11.99
N PRO A 28 -57.37 5.21 -13.15
CA PRO A 28 -56.02 4.70 -13.29
C PRO A 28 -55.08 5.51 -12.35
N ALA A 29 -54.54 4.82 -11.36
CA ALA A 29 -53.49 5.37 -10.51
C ALA A 29 -52.19 5.42 -11.28
N SER A 30 -52.02 6.46 -12.13
CA SER A 30 -50.74 6.88 -12.66
C SER A 30 -50.67 8.39 -12.56
N GLY A 31 -50.44 8.87 -11.33
CA GLY A 31 -49.81 10.15 -11.14
C GLY A 31 -48.40 10.08 -11.77
N PRO A 32 -47.82 11.21 -12.23
CA PRO A 32 -46.47 11.20 -12.74
C PRO A 32 -45.55 10.65 -11.65
N GLN A 33 -44.93 9.48 -11.92
CA GLN A 33 -43.88 8.96 -11.08
C GLN A 33 -42.77 10.02 -11.11
N VAL A 34 -42.60 10.71 -10.00
CA VAL A 34 -41.38 11.49 -9.78
C VAL A 34 -40.24 10.51 -9.98
N PRO A 35 -39.27 10.75 -10.88
CA PRO A 35 -38.14 9.85 -11.05
C PRO A 35 -37.54 9.63 -9.68
N ALA A 36 -37.40 8.36 -9.28
CA ALA A 36 -36.74 8.04 -8.04
C ALA A 36 -35.34 8.68 -8.13
N GLY A 37 -34.98 9.49 -7.13
CA GLY A 37 -33.63 10.06 -7.03
C GLY A 37 -32.59 8.91 -7.07
N PRO A 38 -31.32 9.22 -7.30
CA PRO A 38 -30.27 8.21 -7.30
C PRO A 38 -30.36 7.39 -6.00
N ALA A 39 -30.12 6.07 -6.10
CA ALA A 39 -30.17 5.18 -4.94
C ALA A 39 -29.09 5.61 -3.90
N PRO A 40 -29.39 5.51 -2.59
CA PRO A 40 -28.41 5.84 -1.56
C PRO A 40 -27.17 4.95 -1.68
N THR A 41 -26.00 5.51 -1.38
CA THR A 41 -24.73 4.80 -1.40
C THR A 41 -24.75 3.66 -0.37
N PRO A 42 -24.46 2.41 -0.77
CA PRO A 42 -24.39 1.30 0.17
C PRO A 42 -23.30 1.55 1.22
N LEU A 43 -23.55 1.13 2.47
CA LEU A 43 -22.59 1.23 3.56
C LEU A 43 -22.08 -0.16 3.96
N ALA A 44 -20.82 -0.26 4.37
CA ALA A 44 -20.20 -1.49 4.87
C ALA A 44 -20.34 -2.68 3.90
N TRP A 45 -20.32 -2.43 2.60
CA TRP A 45 -20.44 -3.47 1.59
C TRP A 45 -19.18 -4.30 1.43
N THR A 46 -19.32 -5.56 1.05
CA THR A 46 -18.17 -6.40 0.70
C THR A 46 -17.71 -6.06 -0.73
N ALA A 47 -16.44 -5.73 -0.88
CA ALA A 47 -15.88 -5.29 -2.15
C ALA A 47 -15.43 -6.48 -3.02
N GLN A 48 -15.88 -6.53 -4.27
CA GLN A 48 -15.21 -7.26 -5.34
C GLN A 48 -14.20 -6.33 -5.99
N ILE A 49 -12.93 -6.74 -6.02
CA ILE A 49 -11.86 -6.01 -6.71
C ILE A 49 -11.77 -6.58 -8.13
N GLU A 50 -11.91 -5.71 -9.12
CA GLU A 50 -11.74 -6.04 -10.53
C GLU A 50 -10.54 -5.28 -11.09
N LEU A 51 -9.75 -5.93 -11.96
CA LEU A 51 -8.70 -5.25 -12.71
C LEU A 51 -9.35 -4.36 -13.79
N LEU A 52 -9.16 -3.06 -13.70
CA LEU A 52 -9.64 -2.11 -14.70
C LEU A 52 -8.60 -1.91 -15.82
N ALA A 53 -7.31 -1.81 -15.47
CA ALA A 53 -6.20 -1.72 -16.42
C ALA A 53 -4.84 -1.96 -15.72
N GLY A 54 -3.81 -2.29 -16.50
CA GLY A 54 -2.43 -2.47 -16.06
C GLY A 54 -2.06 -3.92 -15.81
N ASP A 55 -0.98 -4.41 -16.45
CA ASP A 55 -0.49 -5.77 -16.26
C ASP A 55 0.32 -5.96 -14.96
N GLY A 56 0.57 -4.88 -14.22
CA GLY A 56 1.33 -4.89 -12.97
C GLY A 56 2.85 -4.74 -13.14
N HIS A 57 3.31 -4.49 -14.36
CA HIS A 57 4.70 -4.15 -14.65
C HIS A 57 4.85 -2.65 -14.89
N PRO A 58 5.96 -2.05 -14.44
CA PRO A 58 6.26 -0.67 -14.79
C PRO A 58 6.51 -0.53 -16.31
N GLY A 59 6.11 0.61 -16.89
CA GLY A 59 6.35 0.92 -18.31
C GLY A 59 5.36 1.92 -18.87
N ASP A 60 5.36 2.10 -20.20
CA ASP A 60 4.61 3.14 -20.90
C ASP A 60 3.72 2.61 -22.04
N ARG A 61 3.34 1.34 -22.00
CA ARG A 61 2.58 0.72 -23.08
C ARG A 61 1.10 1.09 -23.06
N ASP A 62 0.60 1.65 -24.16
CA ASP A 62 -0.80 1.82 -24.49
C ASP A 62 -1.42 0.53 -25.08
N GLY A 63 -2.71 0.53 -25.36
CA GLY A 63 -3.45 -0.55 -26.01
C GLY A 63 -4.45 -1.24 -25.09
N ALA A 64 -4.60 -2.56 -25.19
CA ALA A 64 -5.58 -3.32 -24.39
C ALA A 64 -5.34 -3.15 -22.89
N ALA A 65 -6.39 -2.87 -22.12
CA ALA A 65 -6.29 -2.55 -20.69
C ALA A 65 -5.48 -3.57 -19.88
N ALA A 66 -5.69 -4.86 -20.07
CA ALA A 66 -4.99 -5.93 -19.34
C ALA A 66 -3.51 -6.09 -19.73
N GLN A 67 -3.05 -5.43 -20.79
CA GLN A 67 -1.67 -5.47 -21.29
C GLN A 67 -0.98 -4.12 -21.20
N ALA A 68 -1.71 -3.07 -20.82
CA ALA A 68 -1.16 -1.74 -20.63
C ALA A 68 -0.13 -1.72 -19.51
N ARG A 69 0.82 -0.78 -19.56
CA ARG A 69 1.83 -0.56 -18.53
C ARG A 69 1.86 0.89 -18.11
N PHE A 70 2.05 1.07 -16.82
CA PHE A 70 2.09 2.38 -16.17
C PHE A 70 3.35 2.50 -15.33
N ALA A 71 3.85 3.72 -15.12
CA ALA A 71 5.00 3.94 -14.26
C ALA A 71 4.59 4.33 -12.83
N ASP A 72 3.61 5.23 -12.70
CA ASP A 72 3.07 5.69 -11.41
C ASP A 72 1.68 6.32 -11.66
N PRO A 73 0.63 5.48 -11.94
CA PRO A 73 -0.73 5.97 -12.17
C PRO A 73 -1.26 6.58 -10.86
N TYR A 74 -1.38 7.93 -10.81
CA TYR A 74 -1.51 8.61 -9.51
C TYR A 74 -2.93 9.06 -9.21
N ALA A 75 -3.55 9.87 -10.04
CA ALA A 75 -4.91 10.37 -9.83
C ALA A 75 -5.85 9.89 -10.94
N LEU A 76 -7.15 9.81 -10.63
CA LEU A 76 -8.21 9.37 -11.53
C LEU A 76 -9.29 10.44 -11.67
N LEU A 77 -9.89 10.48 -12.86
CA LEU A 77 -11.06 11.29 -13.19
C LEU A 77 -12.00 10.48 -14.09
N GLY A 78 -13.19 10.17 -13.60
CA GLY A 78 -14.26 9.60 -14.42
C GLY A 78 -14.90 10.66 -15.32
N SER A 79 -15.26 10.28 -16.55
CA SER A 79 -15.96 11.12 -17.51
C SER A 79 -17.35 10.56 -17.80
N ALA A 80 -18.29 11.46 -18.17
CA ALA A 80 -19.67 11.08 -18.46
C ALA A 80 -19.84 10.11 -19.64
N ASP A 81 -18.85 10.04 -20.53
CA ASP A 81 -18.82 9.08 -21.66
C ASP A 81 -18.33 7.67 -21.24
N GLY A 82 -18.03 7.46 -19.95
CA GLY A 82 -17.49 6.21 -19.42
C GLY A 82 -15.97 6.06 -19.59
N SER A 83 -15.30 7.11 -20.11
CA SER A 83 -13.83 7.17 -20.10
C SER A 83 -13.30 7.48 -18.72
N VAL A 84 -12.07 7.01 -18.43
CA VAL A 84 -11.34 7.31 -17.20
C VAL A 84 -10.01 7.94 -17.54
N TYR A 85 -9.85 9.22 -17.21
CA TYR A 85 -8.56 9.91 -17.33
C TYR A 85 -7.71 9.65 -16.09
N PHE A 86 -6.39 9.61 -16.28
CA PHE A 86 -5.47 9.48 -15.17
C PHE A 86 -4.10 10.08 -15.48
N THR A 87 -3.42 10.53 -14.45
CA THR A 87 -2.03 10.94 -14.53
C THR A 87 -1.14 9.71 -14.39
N ASP A 88 -0.13 9.57 -15.23
CA ASP A 88 0.89 8.53 -15.18
C ASP A 88 2.26 9.18 -15.03
N ALA A 89 2.66 9.35 -13.77
CA ALA A 89 3.89 10.03 -13.37
C ALA A 89 5.13 9.10 -13.55
N GLY A 90 5.97 9.00 -12.53
CA GLY A 90 7.19 8.20 -12.61
C GLY A 90 8.09 8.67 -13.74
N ASP A 91 8.51 7.76 -14.61
CA ASP A 91 9.29 8.09 -15.81
C ASP A 91 8.42 8.39 -17.03
N ASN A 92 7.12 8.08 -17.02
CA ASN A 92 6.23 8.32 -18.14
C ASN A 92 5.85 9.79 -18.29
N ASN A 93 5.52 10.47 -17.21
CA ASN A 93 5.14 11.89 -17.19
C ASN A 93 4.07 12.24 -18.23
N ARG A 94 2.94 11.51 -18.22
CA ARG A 94 1.86 11.60 -19.22
C ARG A 94 0.49 11.73 -18.56
N ILE A 95 -0.46 12.24 -19.36
CA ILE A 95 -1.90 12.15 -19.09
C ILE A 95 -2.45 11.06 -20.01
N ARG A 96 -3.11 10.08 -19.45
CA ARG A 96 -3.62 8.92 -20.18
C ARG A 96 -5.12 8.77 -19.98
N ARG A 97 -5.76 8.02 -20.86
CA ARG A 97 -7.20 7.75 -20.83
C ARG A 97 -7.46 6.28 -21.10
N ARG A 98 -8.34 5.68 -20.27
CA ARG A 98 -9.01 4.44 -20.60
C ARG A 98 -10.33 4.77 -21.31
N LEU A 99 -10.49 4.25 -22.49
CA LEU A 99 -11.74 4.39 -23.27
C LEU A 99 -12.81 3.41 -22.75
N PRO A 100 -14.11 3.63 -23.07
CA PRO A 100 -15.20 2.71 -22.68
C PRO A 100 -14.99 1.28 -23.23
N ASP A 101 -14.35 1.11 -24.38
CA ASP A 101 -14.01 -0.18 -24.98
C ASP A 101 -12.84 -0.90 -24.28
N GLY A 102 -12.24 -0.27 -23.28
CA GLY A 102 -11.16 -0.81 -22.47
C GLY A 102 -9.76 -0.50 -22.99
N ARG A 103 -9.59 0.18 -24.13
CA ARG A 103 -8.26 0.58 -24.61
C ARG A 103 -7.69 1.73 -23.80
N ILE A 104 -6.38 1.69 -23.60
CA ILE A 104 -5.60 2.78 -23.01
C ILE A 104 -4.93 3.56 -24.13
N GLU A 105 -4.97 4.88 -24.01
CA GLU A 105 -4.26 5.79 -24.92
C GLU A 105 -3.63 6.96 -24.15
N THR A 106 -2.56 7.50 -24.69
CA THR A 106 -1.92 8.73 -24.21
C THR A 106 -2.70 9.94 -24.75
N VAL A 107 -3.16 10.80 -23.85
CA VAL A 107 -3.89 12.04 -24.17
C VAL A 107 -2.92 13.20 -24.37
N ALA A 108 -1.92 13.33 -23.49
CA ALA A 108 -0.93 14.41 -23.56
C ALA A 108 0.37 13.98 -22.87
N GLY A 109 1.48 14.52 -23.32
CA GLY A 109 2.80 14.33 -22.76
C GLY A 109 3.67 13.34 -23.52
N GLN A 110 4.92 13.75 -23.78
CA GLN A 110 5.95 12.92 -24.43
C GLN A 110 7.08 12.51 -23.49
N GLY A 111 7.02 12.92 -22.20
CA GLY A 111 8.04 12.61 -21.20
C GLY A 111 8.27 13.78 -20.24
N GLU A 112 9.39 13.71 -19.51
CA GLU A 112 9.75 14.68 -18.48
C GLU A 112 10.15 16.04 -19.08
N GLY A 113 9.58 17.10 -18.55
CA GLY A 113 9.88 18.46 -18.96
C GLY A 113 8.74 19.43 -18.67
N ARG A 114 8.87 20.69 -19.12
CA ARG A 114 7.84 21.72 -19.05
C ARG A 114 7.70 22.40 -20.41
N VAL A 115 6.98 21.75 -21.30
CA VAL A 115 6.72 22.28 -22.66
C VAL A 115 5.22 22.44 -22.82
N ASP A 116 4.78 23.64 -23.20
CA ASP A 116 3.42 23.95 -23.64
C ASP A 116 3.29 23.70 -25.16
N GLY A 117 2.06 23.58 -25.68
CA GLY A 117 1.78 23.39 -27.09
C GLY A 117 0.86 22.19 -27.35
N PRO A 118 0.90 21.61 -28.56
CA PRO A 118 0.09 20.44 -28.89
C PRO A 118 0.32 19.30 -27.92
N ALA A 119 -0.73 18.60 -27.52
CA ALA A 119 -0.70 17.56 -26.51
C ALA A 119 0.37 16.48 -26.75
N SER A 120 0.60 16.11 -28.02
CA SER A 120 1.63 15.14 -28.41
C SER A 120 3.07 15.67 -28.32
N GLN A 121 3.27 16.99 -28.14
CA GLN A 121 4.58 17.64 -28.03
C GLN A 121 4.81 18.24 -26.64
N ALA A 122 3.77 18.33 -25.84
CA ALA A 122 3.84 18.83 -24.48
C ALA A 122 4.64 17.89 -23.56
N SER A 123 5.17 18.44 -22.48
CA SER A 123 5.89 17.67 -21.46
C SER A 123 5.41 18.06 -20.07
N PHE A 124 5.44 17.08 -19.16
CA PHE A 124 5.12 17.24 -17.76
C PHE A 124 6.27 16.73 -16.88
N ASN A 125 6.24 17.04 -15.59
CA ASN A 125 7.15 16.47 -14.63
C ASN A 125 6.39 16.03 -13.38
N THR A 126 6.27 14.72 -13.20
CA THR A 126 5.57 14.13 -12.06
C THR A 126 4.13 14.66 -11.92
N PRO A 127 3.29 14.58 -12.99
CA PRO A 127 1.90 15.02 -12.90
C PRO A 127 1.18 14.19 -11.81
N SER A 128 0.49 14.87 -10.87
CA SER A 128 -0.20 14.22 -9.75
C SER A 128 -1.72 14.35 -9.90
N GLY A 129 -2.35 15.38 -9.35
CA GLY A 129 -3.78 15.57 -9.43
C GLY A 129 -4.30 15.88 -10.83
N ILE A 130 -5.54 15.46 -11.12
CA ILE A 130 -6.26 15.76 -12.35
C ILE A 130 -7.73 16.09 -12.03
N ALA A 131 -8.28 17.13 -12.65
CA ALA A 131 -9.68 17.52 -12.58
C ALA A 131 -10.15 18.04 -13.94
N ALA A 132 -11.46 18.18 -14.14
CA ALA A 132 -12.03 18.77 -15.35
C ALA A 132 -13.05 19.87 -15.03
N ASP A 133 -13.19 20.83 -15.95
CA ASP A 133 -14.32 21.76 -15.95
C ASP A 133 -15.53 21.17 -16.71
N ALA A 134 -16.65 21.91 -16.66
CA ALA A 134 -17.88 21.51 -17.35
C ALA A 134 -17.74 21.50 -18.90
N GLN A 135 -16.71 22.13 -19.45
CA GLN A 135 -16.41 22.15 -20.88
C GLN A 135 -15.52 20.97 -21.31
N GLY A 136 -15.02 20.16 -20.34
CA GLY A 136 -14.16 19.01 -20.59
C GLY A 136 -12.68 19.36 -20.71
N ASN A 137 -12.23 20.58 -20.38
CA ASN A 137 -10.82 20.85 -20.24
C ASN A 137 -10.27 20.18 -18.99
N LEU A 138 -9.08 19.58 -19.10
CA LEU A 138 -8.41 18.95 -17.99
C LEU A 138 -7.44 19.93 -17.31
N TYR A 139 -7.41 19.91 -16.00
CA TYR A 139 -6.48 20.65 -15.17
C TYR A 139 -5.58 19.67 -14.43
N VAL A 140 -4.27 19.89 -14.49
CA VAL A 140 -3.27 18.96 -14.00
C VAL A 140 -2.31 19.69 -13.05
N ALA A 141 -2.13 19.13 -11.86
CA ALA A 141 -1.06 19.52 -10.95
C ALA A 141 0.25 18.92 -11.45
N ASP A 142 1.06 19.73 -12.12
CA ASP A 142 2.37 19.37 -12.69
C ASP A 142 3.45 19.59 -11.61
N THR A 143 3.46 18.65 -10.65
CA THR A 143 4.09 18.74 -9.33
C THR A 143 5.57 19.11 -9.39
N GLY A 144 6.35 18.39 -10.23
CA GLY A 144 7.79 18.62 -10.36
C GLY A 144 8.13 19.92 -11.12
N ASN A 145 7.16 20.49 -11.85
CA ASN A 145 7.30 21.78 -12.52
C ASN A 145 6.73 22.94 -11.68
N HIS A 146 6.20 22.68 -10.48
CA HIS A 146 5.59 23.72 -9.64
C HIS A 146 4.51 24.54 -10.36
N ALA A 147 3.71 23.88 -11.19
CA ALA A 147 2.77 24.52 -12.10
C ALA A 147 1.41 23.81 -12.10
N ILE A 148 0.39 24.58 -12.50
CA ILE A 148 -0.91 24.03 -12.86
C ILE A 148 -1.04 24.16 -14.38
N ARG A 149 -1.30 23.02 -15.05
CA ARG A 149 -1.41 22.95 -16.50
C ARG A 149 -2.87 22.72 -16.91
N ARG A 150 -3.27 23.27 -18.04
CA ARG A 150 -4.56 23.03 -18.67
C ARG A 150 -4.36 22.29 -19.99
N VAL A 151 -5.10 21.22 -20.19
CA VAL A 151 -5.23 20.51 -21.46
C VAL A 151 -6.61 20.80 -22.00
N SER A 152 -6.69 21.56 -23.05
CA SER A 152 -7.98 21.95 -23.68
C SER A 152 -8.54 20.82 -24.54
N THR A 153 -9.82 20.86 -24.82
CA THR A 153 -10.53 19.86 -25.64
C THR A 153 -10.04 19.78 -27.09
N ASP A 154 -9.42 20.83 -27.58
CA ASP A 154 -8.76 20.87 -28.91
C ASP A 154 -7.31 20.35 -28.86
N GLY A 155 -6.87 19.82 -27.73
CA GLY A 155 -5.56 19.17 -27.55
C GLY A 155 -4.40 20.15 -27.38
N GLN A 156 -4.63 21.36 -26.86
CA GLN A 156 -3.54 22.26 -26.47
C GLN A 156 -3.24 22.18 -24.98
N VAL A 157 -1.97 22.07 -24.63
CA VAL A 157 -1.47 22.15 -23.24
C VAL A 157 -0.92 23.55 -23.02
N THR A 158 -1.36 24.19 -21.94
CA THR A 158 -0.89 25.51 -21.52
C THR A 158 -0.60 25.55 -20.04
N THR A 159 0.38 26.35 -19.62
CA THR A 159 0.60 26.65 -18.21
C THR A 159 -0.45 27.66 -17.75
N LEU A 160 -1.36 27.24 -16.86
CA LEU A 160 -2.41 28.09 -16.29
C LEU A 160 -1.84 29.04 -15.25
N ALA A 161 -1.00 28.52 -14.33
CA ALA A 161 -0.38 29.30 -13.27
C ALA A 161 0.91 28.61 -12.75
N GLY A 162 1.81 29.40 -12.18
CA GLY A 162 3.03 28.88 -11.55
C GLY A 162 4.19 28.68 -12.54
N GLY A 163 4.99 27.64 -12.30
CA GLY A 163 6.18 27.29 -13.09
C GLY A 163 7.50 27.72 -12.46
N GLN A 164 7.44 28.31 -11.27
CA GLN A 164 8.60 28.57 -10.40
C GLN A 164 8.31 28.09 -9.00
N GLN A 165 9.30 27.45 -8.39
CA GLN A 165 9.22 27.00 -7.01
C GLN A 165 9.10 28.15 -6.03
N GLY A 166 8.25 28.02 -5.01
CA GLY A 166 8.11 28.94 -3.90
C GLY A 166 6.68 29.27 -3.58
N PHE A 167 6.45 30.39 -2.92
CA PHE A 167 5.14 30.90 -2.55
C PHE A 167 5.00 32.34 -3.05
N ALA A 168 3.97 32.57 -3.85
CA ALA A 168 3.50 33.91 -4.21
C ALA A 168 2.04 33.85 -4.68
N ASP A 169 1.19 34.72 -4.15
CA ASP A 169 -0.15 35.03 -4.66
C ASP A 169 -0.06 36.14 -5.73
N GLY A 170 -1.15 36.39 -6.46
CA GLY A 170 -1.26 37.41 -7.47
C GLY A 170 -1.55 36.89 -8.87
N PRO A 171 -1.20 37.63 -9.94
CA PRO A 171 -1.44 37.19 -11.32
C PRO A 171 -0.86 35.79 -11.59
N ALA A 172 -1.61 34.93 -12.26
CA ALA A 172 -1.28 33.51 -12.46
C ALA A 172 0.14 33.30 -13.04
N ALA A 173 0.58 34.16 -13.95
CA ALA A 173 1.94 34.10 -14.54
C ALA A 173 3.06 34.49 -13.55
N GLN A 174 2.75 35.14 -12.43
CA GLN A 174 3.68 35.54 -11.40
C GLN A 174 3.56 34.71 -10.10
N ALA A 175 2.45 33.97 -9.97
CA ALA A 175 2.17 33.10 -8.86
C ALA A 175 3.24 32.00 -8.76
N ARG A 176 3.52 31.53 -7.54
CA ARG A 176 4.45 30.44 -7.30
C ARG A 176 3.77 29.37 -6.45
N PHE A 177 4.08 28.12 -6.77
CA PHE A 177 3.71 26.94 -6.01
C PHE A 177 4.94 26.17 -5.57
N ASP A 178 4.81 25.31 -4.57
CA ASP A 178 5.84 24.36 -4.23
C ASP A 178 5.28 22.94 -4.20
N GLY A 179 5.51 22.20 -5.30
CA GLY A 179 5.06 20.82 -5.46
C GLY A 179 3.55 20.64 -5.30
N PRO A 180 2.71 21.35 -6.06
CA PRO A 180 1.25 21.20 -5.97
C PRO A 180 0.85 19.77 -6.35
N MET A 181 -0.08 19.15 -5.60
CA MET A 181 -0.49 17.76 -5.85
C MET A 181 -2.00 17.62 -6.07
N GLY A 182 -2.82 17.97 -5.09
CA GLY A 182 -4.28 17.88 -5.22
C GLY A 182 -4.85 19.02 -6.05
N ILE A 183 -5.87 18.72 -6.87
CA ILE A 183 -6.57 19.70 -7.70
C ILE A 183 -8.06 19.39 -7.76
N ALA A 184 -8.90 20.40 -7.72
CA ALA A 184 -10.34 20.31 -7.92
C ALA A 184 -10.82 21.56 -8.68
N VAL A 185 -11.92 21.42 -9.43
CA VAL A 185 -12.53 22.54 -10.18
C VAL A 185 -13.98 22.65 -9.78
N ASP A 186 -14.43 23.87 -9.45
CA ASP A 186 -15.84 24.10 -9.10
C ASP A 186 -16.69 24.36 -10.35
N ALA A 187 -18.02 24.46 -10.16
CA ALA A 187 -18.96 24.71 -11.24
C ALA A 187 -18.80 26.10 -11.88
N GLN A 188 -18.09 27.03 -11.24
CA GLN A 188 -17.79 28.36 -11.71
C GLN A 188 -16.47 28.41 -12.50
N GLY A 189 -15.73 27.30 -12.56
CA GLY A 189 -14.44 27.18 -13.23
C GLY A 189 -13.25 27.70 -12.42
N GLN A 190 -13.41 27.92 -11.10
CA GLN A 190 -12.28 28.18 -10.22
C GLN A 190 -11.52 26.90 -9.96
N VAL A 191 -10.18 26.98 -9.97
CA VAL A 191 -9.30 25.81 -9.75
C VAL A 191 -8.70 25.88 -8.37
N TYR A 192 -9.03 24.89 -7.54
CA TYR A 192 -8.51 24.73 -6.19
C TYR A 192 -7.28 23.82 -6.23
N VAL A 193 -6.24 24.18 -5.49
CA VAL A 193 -4.93 23.53 -5.52
C VAL A 193 -4.45 23.26 -4.10
N ALA A 194 -4.11 22.02 -3.79
CA ALA A 194 -3.30 21.69 -2.63
C ALA A 194 -1.84 22.00 -2.97
N ASP A 195 -1.37 23.14 -2.47
CA ASP A 195 0.01 23.62 -2.61
C ASP A 195 0.87 22.94 -1.54
N THR A 196 1.14 21.66 -1.78
CA THR A 196 1.51 20.62 -0.81
C THR A 196 2.70 20.99 0.06
N TRP A 197 3.78 21.53 -0.53
CA TRP A 197 4.99 21.86 0.20
C TRP A 197 4.99 23.28 0.80
N ASN A 198 3.98 24.09 0.43
CA ASN A 198 3.63 25.33 1.10
C ASN A 198 2.60 25.14 2.21
N ASP A 199 2.08 23.92 2.40
CA ASP A 199 1.07 23.56 3.42
C ASP A 199 -0.19 24.44 3.36
N ARG A 200 -0.67 24.75 2.13
CA ARG A 200 -1.78 25.69 1.86
C ARG A 200 -2.75 25.14 0.82
N ILE A 201 -3.96 25.68 0.88
CA ILE A 201 -4.97 25.54 -0.17
C ILE A 201 -5.05 26.86 -0.93
N ARG A 202 -4.80 26.79 -2.24
CA ARG A 202 -4.79 27.95 -3.13
C ARG A 202 -5.98 27.88 -4.11
N VAL A 203 -6.42 29.01 -4.62
CA VAL A 203 -7.46 29.12 -5.65
C VAL A 203 -6.97 29.98 -6.79
N ILE A 204 -7.10 29.46 -8.01
CA ILE A 204 -6.90 30.21 -9.25
C ILE A 204 -8.30 30.64 -9.69
N GLY A 205 -8.56 31.93 -9.61
CA GLY A 205 -9.84 32.52 -10.03
C GLY A 205 -9.98 32.61 -11.55
N THR A 206 -11.21 32.73 -12.01
CA THR A 206 -11.53 33.00 -13.41
C THR A 206 -11.06 34.39 -13.88
N ASP A 207 -10.70 35.24 -12.93
CA ASP A 207 -10.06 36.56 -13.15
C ASP A 207 -8.56 36.45 -13.45
N GLY A 208 -8.00 35.23 -13.46
CA GLY A 208 -6.59 34.97 -13.71
C GLY A 208 -5.67 35.28 -12.52
N ASN A 209 -6.20 35.41 -11.32
CA ASN A 209 -5.39 35.59 -10.10
C ASN A 209 -5.37 34.33 -9.25
N VAL A 210 -4.22 34.09 -8.58
CA VAL A 210 -4.03 33.07 -7.55
C VAL A 210 -4.12 33.74 -6.18
N ARG A 211 -4.89 33.14 -5.29
CA ARG A 211 -5.00 33.56 -3.88
C ARG A 211 -4.90 32.37 -2.94
N THR A 212 -4.42 32.60 -1.75
CA THR A 212 -4.50 31.63 -0.65
C THR A 212 -5.91 31.62 -0.07
N LEU A 213 -6.56 30.45 -0.04
CA LEU A 213 -7.87 30.26 0.59
C LEU A 213 -7.72 29.96 2.08
N ALA A 214 -6.81 29.02 2.43
CA ALA A 214 -6.54 28.62 3.80
C ALA A 214 -5.13 28.04 3.92
N GLY A 215 -4.56 28.10 5.14
CA GLY A 215 -3.24 27.62 5.47
C GLY A 215 -2.26 28.74 5.79
N GLY A 216 -1.54 28.59 6.91
CA GLY A 216 -0.56 29.53 7.42
C GLY A 216 0.84 29.40 6.79
N ASP A 217 1.83 30.00 7.44
CA ASP A 217 3.21 30.05 6.97
C ASP A 217 4.04 28.81 7.37
N ARG A 218 3.50 27.94 8.22
CA ARG A 218 4.14 26.72 8.72
C ARG A 218 3.19 25.54 8.70
N PRO A 219 3.70 24.30 8.52
CA PRO A 219 2.89 23.10 8.69
C PRO A 219 2.37 22.98 10.12
N GLY A 220 1.27 22.28 10.29
CA GLY A 220 0.66 22.02 11.59
C GLY A 220 -0.79 21.60 11.50
N PHE A 221 -1.44 21.50 12.66
CA PHE A 221 -2.84 21.11 12.77
C PHE A 221 -3.62 22.21 13.52
N ALA A 222 -4.41 23.00 12.79
CA ALA A 222 -5.30 23.99 13.38
C ALA A 222 -6.57 24.14 12.53
N ASP A 223 -7.73 24.02 13.18
CA ASP A 223 -9.02 24.42 12.64
C ASP A 223 -9.20 25.92 12.89
N ALA A 224 -9.29 26.71 11.83
CA ALA A 224 -9.44 28.17 11.93
C ALA A 224 -9.84 28.77 10.57
N LEU A 225 -9.96 30.10 10.52
CA LEU A 225 -10.28 30.84 9.31
C LEU A 225 -8.99 31.24 8.54
N GLY A 226 -8.96 30.94 7.26
CA GLY A 226 -7.96 31.45 6.33
C GLY A 226 -6.51 31.15 6.74
N ALA A 227 -5.69 32.17 6.95
CA ALA A 227 -4.28 32.07 7.28
C ALA A 227 -3.99 31.57 8.70
N ASP A 228 -4.97 31.57 9.60
CA ASP A 228 -4.82 31.03 10.95
C ASP A 228 -4.98 29.51 10.98
N ALA A 229 -5.58 28.92 9.93
CA ALA A 229 -5.64 27.48 9.75
C ALA A 229 -4.25 26.92 9.43
N ARG A 230 -4.04 25.63 9.76
CA ARG A 230 -2.78 24.92 9.43
C ARG A 230 -3.08 23.55 8.87
N PHE A 231 -2.37 23.23 7.80
CA PHE A 231 -2.27 21.92 7.19
C PHE A 231 -0.85 21.38 7.31
N ASP A 232 -0.71 20.11 7.04
CA ASP A 232 0.60 19.50 6.95
C ASP A 232 0.63 18.47 5.80
N THR A 233 1.25 18.87 4.71
CA THR A 233 1.35 18.06 3.49
C THR A 233 -0.04 17.69 2.93
N PRO A 234 -0.91 18.67 2.58
CA PRO A 234 -2.19 18.41 1.91
C PRO A 234 -1.94 17.85 0.51
N VAL A 235 -2.56 16.70 0.15
CA VAL A 235 -2.20 15.96 -1.09
C VAL A 235 -3.37 15.70 -2.04
N ALA A 236 -4.59 15.66 -1.56
CA ALA A 236 -5.77 15.42 -2.39
C ALA A 236 -6.92 16.33 -2.02
N LEU A 237 -7.73 16.67 -3.02
CA LEU A 237 -8.89 17.53 -2.92
C LEU A 237 -10.11 16.85 -3.54
N ALA A 238 -11.27 17.01 -2.92
CA ALA A 238 -12.58 16.64 -3.48
C ALA A 238 -13.64 17.61 -2.96
N PHE A 239 -14.69 17.88 -3.75
CA PHE A 239 -15.86 18.60 -3.24
C PHE A 239 -16.82 17.63 -2.54
N ASP A 240 -17.39 18.03 -1.43
CA ASP A 240 -18.51 17.31 -0.83
C ASP A 240 -19.85 17.66 -1.54
N ALA A 241 -20.92 16.95 -1.17
CA ALA A 241 -22.24 17.14 -1.75
C ALA A 241 -22.84 18.56 -1.51
N HIS A 242 -22.25 19.36 -0.63
CA HIS A 242 -22.66 20.71 -0.31
C HIS A 242 -21.75 21.80 -0.92
N GLY A 243 -20.75 21.38 -1.71
CA GLY A 243 -19.81 22.28 -2.37
C GLY A 243 -18.67 22.77 -1.47
N ALA A 244 -18.49 22.22 -0.28
CA ALA A 244 -17.30 22.48 0.53
C ALA A 244 -16.13 21.59 0.07
N LEU A 245 -14.91 22.11 0.17
CA LEU A 245 -13.72 21.41 -0.26
C LEU A 245 -13.22 20.48 0.86
N LEU A 246 -13.07 19.19 0.56
CA LEU A 246 -12.40 18.22 1.41
C LEU A 246 -10.92 18.13 1.04
N VAL A 247 -10.07 18.01 2.05
CA VAL A 247 -8.61 18.00 1.93
C VAL A 247 -8.05 16.76 2.63
N ALA A 248 -7.31 15.94 1.92
CA ALA A 248 -6.47 14.91 2.54
C ALA A 248 -5.23 15.57 3.16
N ASP A 249 -5.26 15.82 4.45
CA ASP A 249 -4.20 16.46 5.24
C ASP A 249 -3.27 15.36 5.76
N LEU A 250 -2.40 14.91 4.87
CA LEU A 250 -1.71 13.62 4.91
C LEU A 250 -0.90 13.41 6.19
N PHE A 251 0.01 14.32 6.52
CA PHE A 251 0.89 14.17 7.68
C PHE A 251 0.16 14.43 9.00
N ASN A 252 -0.92 15.20 8.94
CA ASN A 252 -1.83 15.38 10.07
C ASN A 252 -2.71 14.14 10.32
N ASN A 253 -2.69 13.16 9.41
CA ASN A 253 -3.52 11.97 9.53
C ASN A 253 -5.01 12.32 9.65
N ALA A 254 -5.47 13.27 8.84
CA ALA A 254 -6.81 13.83 8.94
C ALA A 254 -7.42 14.14 7.57
N VAL A 255 -8.75 14.14 7.50
CA VAL A 255 -9.49 14.77 6.41
C VAL A 255 -10.09 16.06 6.94
N ARG A 256 -9.79 17.16 6.27
CA ARG A 256 -10.25 18.50 6.65
C ARG A 256 -11.29 19.00 5.65
N ARG A 257 -12.17 19.86 6.10
CA ARG A 257 -13.17 20.56 5.27
C ARG A 257 -12.83 22.05 5.25
N VAL A 258 -12.84 22.64 4.06
CA VAL A 258 -12.60 24.08 3.84
C VAL A 258 -13.86 24.69 3.21
N GLY A 259 -14.48 25.62 3.91
CA GLY A 259 -15.60 26.39 3.38
C GLY A 259 -15.18 27.40 2.31
N ALA A 260 -16.14 27.91 1.55
CA ALA A 260 -15.89 28.93 0.53
C ALA A 260 -15.32 30.24 1.14
N ASP A 261 -15.59 30.49 2.41
CA ASP A 261 -15.04 31.59 3.21
C ASP A 261 -13.62 31.35 3.73
N GLY A 262 -13.09 30.13 3.54
CA GLY A 262 -11.79 29.72 4.07
C GLY A 262 -11.82 29.18 5.50
N MET A 263 -13.00 28.96 6.10
CA MET A 263 -13.09 28.28 7.40
C MET A 263 -12.70 26.81 7.27
N VAL A 264 -11.74 26.39 8.07
CA VAL A 264 -11.25 25.01 8.13
C VAL A 264 -11.83 24.30 9.35
N SER A 265 -12.30 23.07 9.14
CA SER A 265 -12.76 22.16 10.22
C SER A 265 -12.33 20.74 9.93
N THR A 266 -12.23 19.90 10.97
CA THR A 266 -11.85 18.49 10.84
C THR A 266 -13.07 17.61 10.61
N VAL A 267 -13.04 16.78 9.56
CA VAL A 267 -14.06 15.77 9.26
C VAL A 267 -13.69 14.44 9.90
N VAL A 268 -12.43 14.02 9.72
CA VAL A 268 -11.86 12.81 10.31
C VAL A 268 -10.53 13.19 10.95
N GLY A 269 -10.37 12.87 12.22
CA GLY A 269 -9.21 13.24 13.02
C GLY A 269 -8.19 12.13 13.22
N ARG A 270 -7.13 12.45 13.96
CA ARG A 270 -6.05 11.52 14.33
C ARG A 270 -6.55 10.39 15.22
N GLY A 271 -5.91 9.21 15.10
CA GLY A 271 -6.12 8.07 16.00
C GLY A 271 -7.27 7.15 15.59
N GLU A 272 -7.82 7.36 14.42
CA GLU A 272 -8.92 6.57 13.87
C GLU A 272 -8.44 5.49 12.88
N VAL A 273 -9.34 4.93 12.07
CA VAL A 273 -9.01 3.84 11.14
C VAL A 273 -8.05 4.28 10.03
N ILE A 274 -8.13 5.55 9.60
CA ILE A 274 -7.33 6.10 8.51
C ILE A 274 -5.89 6.39 8.98
N ASN A 275 -4.92 5.96 8.19
CA ASN A 275 -3.50 6.25 8.41
C ASN A 275 -2.89 6.94 7.18
N GLY A 276 -2.73 8.26 7.24
CA GLY A 276 -2.19 9.08 6.17
C GLY A 276 -3.06 9.06 4.92
N PRO A 277 -4.14 9.87 4.86
CA PRO A 277 -5.05 9.92 3.72
C PRO A 277 -4.30 10.39 2.46
N LEU A 278 -4.34 9.60 1.38
CA LEU A 278 -3.68 9.85 0.10
C LEU A 278 -4.65 10.35 -0.97
N SER A 279 -5.87 9.84 -0.97
CA SER A 279 -6.87 10.11 -1.99
C SER A 279 -8.27 10.19 -1.41
N LEU A 280 -9.11 10.96 -2.05
CA LEU A 280 -10.50 11.22 -1.64
C LEU A 280 -11.44 11.07 -2.84
N ALA A 281 -12.62 10.52 -2.60
CA ALA A 281 -13.75 10.60 -3.51
C ALA A 281 -15.05 10.67 -2.71
N THR A 282 -16.04 11.42 -3.22
CA THR A 282 -17.32 11.63 -2.54
C THR A 282 -18.47 11.17 -3.41
N THR A 283 -19.54 10.75 -2.78
CA THR A 283 -20.80 10.43 -3.45
C THR A 283 -21.79 11.59 -3.34
N HIS A 284 -22.84 11.55 -4.15
CA HIS A 284 -23.90 12.58 -4.18
C HIS A 284 -24.65 12.72 -2.84
N ASP A 285 -24.66 11.68 -2.00
CA ASP A 285 -25.33 11.64 -0.69
C ASP A 285 -24.35 11.81 0.47
N GLY A 286 -23.12 12.25 0.20
CA GLY A 286 -22.15 12.69 1.20
C GLY A 286 -21.33 11.58 1.85
N VAL A 287 -21.33 10.37 1.30
CA VAL A 287 -20.38 9.33 1.71
C VAL A 287 -19.01 9.66 1.13
N LEU A 288 -17.96 9.59 1.99
CA LEU A 288 -16.58 9.84 1.60
C LEU A 288 -15.80 8.52 1.56
N TYR A 289 -15.04 8.32 0.49
CA TYR A 289 -14.03 7.27 0.39
C TYR A 289 -12.64 7.86 0.54
N VAL A 290 -11.81 7.19 1.32
CA VAL A 290 -10.43 7.59 1.60
C VAL A 290 -9.50 6.42 1.30
N GLY A 291 -8.53 6.63 0.41
CA GLY A 291 -7.38 5.75 0.25
C GLY A 291 -6.25 6.19 1.18
N ASP A 292 -5.58 5.26 1.86
CA ASP A 292 -4.58 5.59 2.86
C ASP A 292 -3.21 4.94 2.60
N LEU A 293 -2.19 5.36 3.37
CA LEU A 293 -0.80 4.86 3.27
C LEU A 293 -0.66 3.36 3.60
N ASP A 294 -1.58 2.79 4.38
CA ASP A 294 -1.58 1.37 4.70
C ASP A 294 -2.20 0.50 3.59
N GLY A 295 -2.61 1.13 2.47
CA GLY A 295 -3.24 0.45 1.35
C GLY A 295 -4.70 0.10 1.58
N ARG A 296 -5.36 0.76 2.53
CA ARG A 296 -6.78 0.61 2.82
C ARG A 296 -7.63 1.52 1.96
N ILE A 297 -8.86 1.09 1.75
CA ILE A 297 -9.96 1.94 1.30
C ILE A 297 -10.94 2.02 2.45
N VAL A 298 -11.13 3.21 2.99
CA VAL A 298 -12.02 3.48 4.13
C VAL A 298 -13.21 4.28 3.64
N GLN A 299 -14.41 3.79 3.96
CA GLN A 299 -15.66 4.50 3.76
C GLN A 299 -15.97 5.30 5.02
N VAL A 300 -16.26 6.57 4.87
CA VAL A 300 -16.68 7.47 5.96
C VAL A 300 -18.12 7.88 5.70
N THR A 301 -19.01 7.59 6.63
CA THR A 301 -20.43 7.96 6.51
C THR A 301 -20.60 9.47 6.75
N PRO A 302 -21.75 10.07 6.34
CA PRO A 302 -22.05 11.47 6.66
C PRO A 302 -22.04 11.80 8.17
N GLN A 303 -22.21 10.78 9.03
CA GLN A 303 -22.14 10.88 10.49
C GLN A 303 -20.71 10.70 11.04
N GLY A 304 -19.71 10.47 10.17
CA GLY A 304 -18.31 10.31 10.54
C GLY A 304 -17.89 8.89 10.92
N HIS A 305 -18.75 7.86 10.79
CA HIS A 305 -18.34 6.48 11.06
C HIS A 305 -17.41 5.97 9.98
N GLN A 306 -16.32 5.32 10.37
CA GLN A 306 -15.27 4.81 9.50
C GLN A 306 -15.36 3.29 9.37
N LEU A 307 -15.37 2.81 8.13
CA LEU A 307 -15.54 1.40 7.78
C LEU A 307 -14.47 1.02 6.74
N ALA A 308 -13.54 0.15 7.10
CA ALA A 308 -12.53 -0.32 6.15
C ALA A 308 -13.16 -1.30 5.15
N LEU A 309 -13.27 -0.90 3.89
CA LEU A 309 -13.72 -1.75 2.79
C LEU A 309 -12.61 -2.68 2.28
N LEU A 310 -11.37 -2.21 2.22
CA LEU A 310 -10.19 -3.01 1.88
C LEU A 310 -9.11 -2.83 2.94
N GLY A 311 -8.19 -3.81 3.02
CA GLY A 311 -7.11 -3.81 4.00
C GLY A 311 -7.57 -4.13 5.42
N ASN A 312 -8.65 -4.90 5.53
CA ASN A 312 -9.17 -5.47 6.78
C ASN A 312 -8.81 -6.96 6.87
N ASP A 313 -9.30 -7.65 7.92
CA ASP A 313 -9.00 -9.07 8.15
C ASP A 313 -9.51 -10.02 7.05
N ARG A 314 -10.43 -9.58 6.21
CA ARG A 314 -11.09 -10.39 5.17
C ARG A 314 -10.62 -10.09 3.76
N LEU A 315 -10.25 -8.83 3.49
CA LEU A 315 -9.92 -8.36 2.16
C LEU A 315 -8.50 -7.82 2.11
N PRO A 316 -7.76 -8.06 1.00
CA PRO A 316 -6.39 -7.60 0.86
C PRO A 316 -6.33 -6.07 0.87
N ARG A 317 -5.16 -5.56 1.20
CA ARG A 317 -4.82 -4.15 0.99
C ARG A 317 -4.22 -3.96 -0.39
N LEU A 318 -4.32 -2.72 -0.89
CA LEU A 318 -3.66 -2.27 -2.10
C LEU A 318 -2.21 -1.84 -1.78
N ALA A 319 -1.40 -1.66 -2.81
CA ALA A 319 -0.01 -1.25 -2.61
C ALA A 319 0.10 0.25 -2.28
N ARG A 320 -0.62 1.10 -3.01
CA ARG A 320 -0.74 2.55 -2.74
C ARG A 320 -1.95 3.16 -3.49
N PRO A 321 -3.13 3.22 -2.87
CA PRO A 321 -4.34 3.80 -3.47
C PRO A 321 -4.25 5.33 -3.51
N SER A 322 -3.53 5.86 -4.50
CA SER A 322 -3.21 7.29 -4.62
C SER A 322 -4.29 8.11 -5.32
N GLY A 323 -5.21 7.48 -6.03
CA GLY A 323 -6.31 8.14 -6.71
C GLY A 323 -7.62 7.37 -6.53
N LEU A 324 -8.70 8.11 -6.30
CA LEU A 324 -10.07 7.59 -6.18
C LEU A 324 -11.01 8.41 -7.06
N ALA A 325 -12.00 7.74 -7.67
CA ALA A 325 -13.14 8.38 -8.31
C ALA A 325 -14.39 7.50 -8.17
N VAL A 326 -15.57 8.11 -8.04
CA VAL A 326 -16.85 7.40 -7.99
C VAL A 326 -17.54 7.56 -9.35
N GLU A 327 -17.93 6.45 -9.96
CA GLU A 327 -18.73 6.44 -11.20
C GLU A 327 -20.21 6.73 -10.89
N ALA A 328 -20.98 7.07 -11.91
CA ALA A 328 -22.40 7.42 -11.74
C ALA A 328 -23.27 6.29 -11.17
N ASP A 329 -22.85 5.04 -11.34
CA ASP A 329 -23.51 3.85 -10.79
C ASP A 329 -23.07 3.51 -9.35
N GLY A 330 -22.24 4.36 -8.72
CA GLY A 330 -21.69 4.16 -7.38
C GLY A 330 -20.45 3.26 -7.31
N THR A 331 -19.96 2.77 -8.44
CA THR A 331 -18.70 2.02 -8.55
C THR A 331 -17.52 2.90 -8.17
N LEU A 332 -16.58 2.36 -7.38
CA LEU A 332 -15.38 3.08 -6.99
C LEU A 332 -14.20 2.66 -7.86
N LEU A 333 -13.56 3.64 -8.49
CA LEU A 333 -12.31 3.46 -9.24
C LEU A 333 -11.13 3.79 -8.35
N VAL A 334 -10.04 3.03 -8.50
CA VAL A 334 -8.82 3.19 -7.69
C VAL A 334 -7.59 3.15 -8.58
N ALA A 335 -6.72 4.15 -8.46
CA ALA A 335 -5.34 4.08 -8.95
C ALA A 335 -4.46 3.49 -7.84
N ASP A 336 -3.96 2.28 -8.05
CA ASP A 336 -2.96 1.64 -7.20
C ASP A 336 -1.57 1.88 -7.77
N SER A 337 -1.02 3.05 -7.46
CA SER A 337 0.16 3.57 -8.15
C SER A 337 1.40 2.71 -7.94
N ALA A 338 1.57 2.09 -6.77
CA ALA A 338 2.70 1.21 -6.49
C ALA A 338 2.50 -0.21 -7.03
N ALA A 339 1.31 -0.54 -7.52
CA ALA A 339 1.02 -1.78 -8.21
C ALA A 339 1.02 -1.66 -9.74
N TYR A 340 1.13 -0.44 -10.27
CA TYR A 340 1.02 -0.16 -11.71
C TYR A 340 -0.31 -0.59 -12.30
N ARG A 341 -1.42 -0.43 -11.52
CA ARG A 341 -2.75 -0.93 -11.86
C ARG A 341 -3.83 0.11 -11.57
N LEU A 342 -4.90 0.01 -12.35
CA LEU A 342 -6.17 0.63 -12.02
C LEU A 342 -7.14 -0.48 -11.63
N HIS A 343 -7.91 -0.26 -10.57
CA HIS A 343 -8.91 -1.19 -10.07
C HIS A 343 -10.31 -0.58 -10.11
N ARG A 344 -11.30 -1.46 -10.16
CA ARG A 344 -12.71 -1.14 -9.96
C ARG A 344 -13.22 -1.94 -8.77
N LEU A 345 -13.88 -1.28 -7.84
CA LEU A 345 -14.49 -1.91 -6.66
C LEU A 345 -16.01 -1.87 -6.80
N ARG A 346 -16.65 -3.03 -6.75
CA ARG A 346 -18.09 -3.15 -6.77
C ARG A 346 -18.63 -3.80 -5.51
N PRO A 347 -19.81 -3.37 -5.03
CA PRO A 347 -20.50 -4.08 -3.96
C PRO A 347 -20.88 -5.49 -4.41
N LEU A 348 -20.61 -6.48 -3.56
CA LEU A 348 -21.13 -7.84 -3.72
C LEU A 348 -22.51 -7.98 -3.06
N PRO A 349 -23.39 -8.83 -3.59
CA PRO A 349 -24.59 -9.25 -2.91
C PRO A 349 -24.30 -9.78 -1.51
N VAL A 350 -25.24 -9.57 -0.57
CA VAL A 350 -25.06 -10.02 0.83
C VAL A 350 -24.94 -11.56 0.86
N GLY A 351 -23.84 -12.03 1.48
CA GLY A 351 -23.55 -13.46 1.61
C GLY A 351 -22.64 -14.03 0.52
N GLU A 352 -22.32 -13.28 -0.53
CA GLU A 352 -21.34 -13.68 -1.51
C GLU A 352 -19.90 -13.42 -1.02
N LEU A 353 -18.98 -14.32 -1.38
CA LEU A 353 -17.55 -14.16 -1.10
C LEU A 353 -16.83 -13.55 -2.30
N PRO A 354 -15.88 -12.63 -2.10
CA PRO A 354 -15.14 -12.05 -3.20
C PRO A 354 -14.26 -13.11 -3.89
N ALA A 355 -14.20 -13.03 -5.20
CA ALA A 355 -13.22 -13.80 -5.98
C ALA A 355 -11.79 -13.30 -5.70
N PRO A 356 -10.76 -14.17 -5.83
CA PRO A 356 -9.37 -13.75 -5.73
C PRO A 356 -9.06 -12.59 -6.69
N ALA A 357 -8.38 -11.57 -6.18
CA ALA A 357 -8.05 -10.38 -6.94
C ALA A 357 -6.53 -10.24 -7.16
N LEU A 358 -6.16 -9.70 -8.32
CA LEU A 358 -4.78 -9.34 -8.62
C LEU A 358 -4.44 -8.01 -7.96
N VAL A 359 -3.95 -8.06 -6.73
CA VAL A 359 -3.46 -6.89 -6.00
C VAL A 359 -1.93 -6.85 -6.01
N GLY A 360 -1.38 -5.63 -5.92
CA GLY A 360 0.06 -5.40 -5.96
C GLY A 360 0.69 -5.55 -7.38
N PRO A 361 2.01 -5.31 -7.49
CA PRO A 361 2.73 -5.44 -8.75
C PRO A 361 2.82 -6.91 -9.22
N ALA A 362 3.13 -7.13 -10.49
CA ALA A 362 3.36 -8.47 -11.01
C ALA A 362 4.54 -9.15 -10.27
N SER A 363 4.46 -10.48 -10.07
CA SER A 363 5.49 -11.21 -9.33
C SER A 363 6.82 -11.30 -10.08
N ASP A 364 6.77 -11.19 -11.40
CA ASP A 364 7.91 -11.19 -12.33
C ASP A 364 8.28 -9.77 -12.82
N ALA A 365 7.74 -8.72 -12.17
CA ALA A 365 8.12 -7.34 -12.50
C ALA A 365 9.63 -7.13 -12.30
N ALA A 366 10.29 -6.63 -13.34
CA ALA A 366 11.72 -6.40 -13.32
C ALA A 366 12.15 -5.57 -12.11
N LEU A 367 13.23 -5.99 -11.46
CA LEU A 367 13.79 -5.25 -10.33
C LEU A 367 14.45 -3.95 -10.81
N PRO A 368 14.65 -2.95 -9.91
CA PRO A 368 15.46 -1.78 -10.23
C PRO A 368 16.87 -2.21 -10.67
N ASP A 369 17.39 -1.57 -11.71
CA ASP A 369 18.76 -1.85 -12.16
C ASP A 369 19.76 -1.24 -11.18
N SER A 370 20.22 -2.08 -10.27
CA SER A 370 21.26 -1.70 -9.31
C SER A 370 22.69 -1.86 -9.87
N GLY A 371 22.86 -2.53 -10.99
CA GLY A 371 24.17 -2.97 -11.49
C GLY A 371 24.95 -3.80 -10.47
N GLY A 372 24.24 -4.43 -9.52
CA GLY A 372 24.82 -5.23 -8.44
C GLY A 372 25.50 -4.40 -7.34
N ARG A 373 25.11 -3.13 -7.18
CA ARG A 373 25.70 -2.24 -6.17
C ARG A 373 25.16 -2.49 -4.78
N TRP A 374 26.02 -2.37 -3.79
CA TRP A 374 25.67 -2.37 -2.37
C TRP A 374 25.26 -0.97 -1.88
N PRO A 375 24.44 -0.89 -0.82
CA PRO A 375 24.01 0.40 -0.26
C PRO A 375 25.08 1.11 0.58
N LEU A 376 26.28 0.53 0.68
CA LEU A 376 27.42 1.04 1.43
C LEU A 376 28.68 1.09 0.55
N ALA A 377 29.62 1.94 0.89
CA ALA A 377 30.92 1.98 0.21
C ALA A 377 31.85 0.88 0.75
N PRO A 378 32.62 0.21 -0.16
CA PRO A 378 32.59 0.33 -1.60
C PRO A 378 31.35 -0.35 -2.20
N GLN A 379 30.64 0.30 -3.13
CA GLN A 379 29.39 -0.21 -3.68
C GLN A 379 29.56 -1.44 -4.59
N ASP A 380 30.75 -1.73 -5.03
CA ASP A 380 31.13 -2.87 -5.87
C ASP A 380 31.92 -3.96 -5.12
N GLY A 381 32.08 -3.81 -3.81
CA GLY A 381 32.75 -4.77 -2.93
C GLY A 381 31.77 -5.50 -2.01
N TRP A 382 32.14 -6.67 -1.53
CA TRP A 382 31.33 -7.47 -0.62
C TRP A 382 31.11 -6.77 0.73
N HIS A 383 29.92 -6.96 1.31
CA HIS A 383 29.52 -6.55 2.65
C HIS A 383 28.87 -7.71 3.42
N GLU A 384 29.08 -7.76 4.76
CA GLU A 384 28.49 -8.79 5.62
C GLU A 384 26.96 -8.72 5.60
N VAL A 385 26.30 -9.85 5.36
CA VAL A 385 24.85 -10.01 5.39
C VAL A 385 24.42 -10.45 6.78
N VAL A 386 23.51 -9.71 7.39
CA VAL A 386 23.08 -9.98 8.77
C VAL A 386 21.59 -10.31 8.89
N GLY A 387 20.88 -10.37 7.78
CA GLY A 387 19.49 -10.81 7.70
C GLY A 387 18.99 -10.94 6.27
N THR A 388 18.14 -11.93 6.02
CA THR A 388 17.52 -12.23 4.71
C THR A 388 16.01 -12.12 4.76
N LEU A 389 15.37 -12.04 3.58
CA LEU A 389 13.92 -11.96 3.45
C LEU A 389 13.25 -13.18 4.13
N GLY A 390 12.16 -12.92 4.85
CA GLY A 390 11.32 -13.96 5.43
C GLY A 390 11.75 -14.46 6.79
N GLU A 391 12.90 -14.07 7.33
CA GLU A 391 13.31 -14.46 8.68
C GLU A 391 12.31 -13.95 9.73
N VAL A 392 12.09 -14.76 10.77
CA VAL A 392 11.23 -14.38 11.90
C VAL A 392 11.86 -13.24 12.70
N ARG A 393 11.07 -12.21 13.01
CA ARG A 393 11.47 -11.10 13.90
C ARG A 393 10.51 -10.98 15.07
N GLY A 394 11.06 -10.83 16.27
CA GLY A 394 10.32 -10.58 17.50
C GLY A 394 10.23 -9.11 17.87
N THR A 395 9.55 -8.84 19.01
CA THR A 395 9.54 -7.52 19.64
C THR A 395 10.45 -7.50 20.88
N PHE A 396 10.82 -6.31 21.33
CA PHE A 396 11.51 -6.09 22.61
C PHE A 396 10.68 -6.51 23.83
N GLN A 397 9.36 -6.69 23.67
CA GLN A 397 8.41 -7.07 24.73
C GLN A 397 8.23 -8.59 24.86
N GLY A 398 8.97 -9.40 24.08
CA GLY A 398 9.00 -10.87 24.19
C GLY A 398 8.12 -11.64 23.20
N GLU A 399 7.39 -10.99 22.29
CA GLU A 399 6.74 -11.69 21.18
C GLU A 399 7.79 -12.12 20.16
N SER A 400 8.06 -13.41 20.05
CA SER A 400 9.11 -13.95 19.17
C SER A 400 8.72 -13.98 17.70
N ARG A 401 7.42 -14.05 17.37
CA ARG A 401 6.87 -14.13 16.01
C ARG A 401 5.99 -12.93 15.72
N HIS A 402 6.59 -11.74 15.74
CA HIS A 402 5.86 -10.49 15.52
C HIS A 402 5.64 -10.20 14.03
N HIS A 403 6.69 -10.37 13.20
CA HIS A 403 6.62 -10.15 11.75
C HIS A 403 7.69 -10.94 11.01
N LEU A 404 7.51 -11.10 9.70
CA LEU A 404 8.54 -11.57 8.79
C LEU A 404 9.47 -10.42 8.42
N HIS A 405 10.77 -10.70 8.33
CA HIS A 405 11.76 -9.75 7.87
C HIS A 405 11.52 -9.39 6.40
N GLY A 406 11.29 -8.11 6.12
CA GLY A 406 10.84 -7.61 4.81
C GLY A 406 11.94 -7.27 3.82
N GLY A 407 13.21 -7.62 4.08
CA GLY A 407 14.30 -7.21 3.20
C GLY A 407 15.62 -7.93 3.46
N PHE A 408 16.70 -7.21 3.21
CA PHE A 408 18.07 -7.70 3.23
C PHE A 408 18.92 -6.76 4.09
N ASP A 409 19.49 -7.26 5.18
CA ASP A 409 20.26 -6.49 6.13
C ASP A 409 21.74 -6.53 5.79
N VAL A 410 22.33 -5.37 5.50
CA VAL A 410 23.73 -5.17 5.17
C VAL A 410 24.44 -4.50 6.35
N ARG A 411 25.41 -5.18 6.95
CA ARG A 411 26.20 -4.70 8.07
C ARG A 411 26.97 -3.44 7.72
N GLY A 412 26.94 -2.44 8.60
CA GLY A 412 27.73 -1.22 8.49
C GLY A 412 27.95 -0.59 9.85
N ASP A 413 28.87 0.35 9.93
CA ASP A 413 29.15 1.06 11.17
C ASP A 413 28.14 2.18 11.42
N VAL A 414 27.84 2.43 12.70
CA VAL A 414 26.99 3.56 13.08
C VAL A 414 27.59 4.86 12.54
N GLY A 415 26.79 5.60 11.79
CA GLY A 415 27.22 6.85 11.13
C GLY A 415 27.80 6.67 9.72
N GLN A 416 28.03 5.44 9.25
CA GLN A 416 28.44 5.18 7.86
C GLN A 416 27.38 5.69 6.89
N THR A 417 27.81 6.29 5.79
CA THR A 417 26.89 6.83 4.77
C THR A 417 26.21 5.72 3.99
N VAL A 418 24.89 5.82 3.87
CA VAL A 418 24.06 4.98 3.01
C VAL A 418 23.93 5.63 1.64
N LEU A 419 24.17 4.85 0.58
CA LEU A 419 24.23 5.29 -0.81
C LEU A 419 23.09 4.66 -1.63
N ALA A 420 22.58 5.43 -2.60
CA ALA A 420 21.63 4.92 -3.57
C ALA A 420 22.29 3.85 -4.48
N ILE A 421 21.63 2.70 -4.62
CA ILE A 421 22.14 1.59 -5.45
C ILE A 421 21.64 1.66 -6.90
N ALA A 422 20.56 2.38 -7.15
CA ALA A 422 19.92 2.51 -8.47
C ALA A 422 19.43 3.94 -8.68
N GLU A 423 19.20 4.29 -9.95
CA GLU A 423 18.43 5.47 -10.32
C GLU A 423 16.97 5.34 -9.85
N GLY A 424 16.36 6.45 -9.47
CA GLY A 424 14.95 6.45 -9.09
C GLY A 424 14.37 7.83 -8.84
N LYS A 425 13.06 7.89 -8.66
CA LYS A 425 12.34 9.09 -8.23
C LYS A 425 11.67 8.88 -6.88
N ILE A 426 11.55 9.94 -6.14
CA ILE A 426 10.68 9.98 -4.96
C ILE A 426 9.23 9.97 -5.47
N SER A 427 8.54 8.83 -5.35
CA SER A 427 7.17 8.64 -5.86
C SER A 427 6.10 8.86 -4.77
N SER A 428 6.45 8.73 -3.50
CA SER A 428 5.53 8.96 -2.38
C SER A 428 5.58 10.42 -1.91
N PRO A 429 4.45 11.03 -1.54
CA PRO A 429 4.45 12.34 -0.86
C PRO A 429 5.06 12.28 0.54
N ILE A 430 5.06 11.11 1.18
CA ILE A 430 5.85 10.83 2.39
C ILE A 430 6.86 9.73 2.05
N ALA A 431 8.06 10.14 1.68
CA ALA A 431 9.13 9.21 1.34
C ALA A 431 10.04 8.87 2.54
N ALA A 432 10.14 9.77 3.52
CA ALA A 432 10.91 9.58 4.75
C ALA A 432 9.97 9.44 5.96
N TRP A 433 10.28 8.53 6.87
CA TRP A 433 9.45 8.21 8.04
C TRP A 433 10.27 7.93 9.28
N SER A 434 9.60 7.91 10.48
CA SER A 434 10.14 7.51 11.78
C SER A 434 11.41 8.25 12.21
N LEU A 435 11.46 9.57 12.02
CA LEU A 435 12.61 10.41 12.38
C LEU A 435 13.13 10.09 13.79
N GLY A 436 14.45 9.91 13.93
CA GLY A 436 15.11 9.61 15.21
C GLY A 436 14.84 8.20 15.75
N GLY A 437 13.92 7.46 15.15
CA GLY A 437 13.59 6.09 15.53
C GLY A 437 14.52 5.04 14.95
N GLN A 438 14.46 3.83 15.48
CA GLN A 438 15.25 2.71 14.96
C GLN A 438 14.85 2.37 13.52
N ALA A 439 13.56 2.48 13.18
CA ALA A 439 13.01 2.20 11.87
C ALA A 439 13.00 3.43 10.93
N GLU A 440 13.80 4.46 11.23
CA GLU A 440 13.90 5.61 10.34
C GLU A 440 14.40 5.17 8.96
N GLY A 441 13.69 5.59 7.91
CA GLY A 441 13.95 5.12 6.55
C GLY A 441 13.44 6.05 5.46
N LEU A 442 13.84 5.71 4.23
CA LEU A 442 13.53 6.41 2.98
C LEU A 442 13.09 5.43 1.91
N ALA A 443 12.07 5.80 1.14
CA ALA A 443 11.69 5.11 -0.10
C ALA A 443 12.12 5.92 -1.32
N VAL A 444 12.81 5.27 -2.24
CA VAL A 444 13.15 5.78 -3.57
C VAL A 444 12.57 4.80 -4.58
N ASP A 445 11.50 5.18 -5.27
CA ASP A 445 10.71 4.29 -6.12
C ASP A 445 10.31 3.01 -5.37
N ARG A 446 10.82 1.85 -5.75
CA ARG A 446 10.57 0.54 -5.13
C ARG A 446 11.63 0.10 -4.12
N LEU A 447 12.67 0.90 -3.91
CA LEU A 447 13.73 0.62 -2.95
C LEU A 447 13.46 1.34 -1.63
N LYS A 448 13.58 0.63 -0.53
CA LYS A 448 13.49 1.19 0.82
C LYS A 448 14.80 0.98 1.55
N TYR A 449 15.32 2.04 2.11
CA TYR A 449 16.54 2.05 2.92
C TYR A 449 16.15 2.42 4.34
N ILE A 450 16.33 1.49 5.27
CA ILE A 450 15.87 1.64 6.66
C ILE A 450 17.04 1.51 7.62
N HIS A 451 16.87 1.92 8.86
CA HIS A 451 17.88 1.98 9.93
C HIS A 451 18.94 3.04 9.68
N MET A 452 18.52 4.18 9.10
CA MET A 452 19.44 5.31 8.86
C MET A 452 18.83 6.64 9.31
N ARG A 453 19.68 7.63 9.54
CA ARG A 453 19.29 9.03 9.67
C ARG A 453 19.14 9.61 8.28
N VAL A 454 17.90 9.73 7.84
CA VAL A 454 17.56 10.13 6.45
C VAL A 454 18.09 11.53 6.13
N GLY A 455 18.75 11.66 4.99
CA GLY A 455 19.14 12.94 4.39
C GLY A 455 20.21 13.73 5.14
N ARG A 456 20.78 13.16 6.23
CA ARG A 456 21.68 13.91 7.12
C ARG A 456 22.86 13.10 7.64
N THR A 457 23.88 13.85 8.05
CA THR A 457 25.05 13.32 8.74
C THR A 457 24.70 12.84 10.16
N PRO A 458 25.60 12.09 10.85
CA PRO A 458 25.43 11.76 12.27
C PRO A 458 25.26 12.97 13.19
N ARG A 459 25.73 14.15 12.78
CA ARG A 459 25.59 15.42 13.52
C ARG A 459 24.28 16.14 13.25
N GLY A 460 23.43 15.60 12.33
CA GLY A 460 22.13 16.18 11.97
C GLY A 460 22.17 17.18 10.82
N GLU A 461 23.33 17.44 10.22
CA GLU A 461 23.48 18.37 9.10
C GLU A 461 22.93 17.73 7.81
N PRO A 462 22.02 18.39 7.04
CA PRO A 462 21.53 17.86 5.77
C PRO A 462 22.65 17.73 4.75
N PHE A 463 22.59 16.71 3.90
CA PHE A 463 23.62 16.50 2.87
C PHE A 463 23.59 17.54 1.76
N ASP A 464 22.39 17.98 1.37
CA ASP A 464 22.13 18.99 0.34
C ASP A 464 20.69 19.54 0.45
N ALA A 465 20.33 20.47 -0.42
CA ALA A 465 19.03 21.15 -0.39
C ALA A 465 17.81 20.29 -0.73
N ARG A 466 17.98 19.05 -1.23
CA ARG A 466 16.87 18.10 -1.45
C ARG A 466 16.25 17.66 -0.13
N TRP A 467 17.05 17.62 0.93
CA TRP A 467 16.68 17.20 2.28
C TRP A 467 16.27 18.42 3.10
N GLN A 468 14.97 18.61 3.28
CA GLN A 468 14.43 19.77 4.01
C GLN A 468 14.16 19.41 5.47
N PRO A 469 14.96 19.90 6.43
CA PRO A 469 14.65 19.76 7.84
C PRO A 469 13.48 20.69 8.21
N LEU A 470 12.52 20.15 8.93
CA LEU A 470 11.47 20.90 9.60
C LEU A 470 11.73 20.86 11.11
N TYR A 471 11.62 22.03 11.73
CA TYR A 471 11.89 22.19 13.15
C TYR A 471 10.62 22.68 13.86
N ALA A 472 10.39 22.17 15.08
CA ALA A 472 9.43 22.69 16.01
C ALA A 472 9.82 24.11 16.50
N ASP A 473 8.90 24.76 17.20
CA ASP A 473 9.12 26.11 17.74
C ASP A 473 10.27 26.18 18.78
N ASP A 474 10.59 25.05 19.43
CA ASP A 474 11.70 24.90 20.37
C ASP A 474 13.04 24.58 19.70
N GLY A 475 13.07 24.50 18.37
CA GLY A 475 14.26 24.15 17.58
C GLY A 475 14.52 22.66 17.44
N THR A 476 13.65 21.79 17.95
CA THR A 476 13.75 20.34 17.79
C THR A 476 13.45 19.94 16.34
N LEU A 477 14.31 19.10 15.75
CA LEU A 477 14.06 18.55 14.42
C LEU A 477 12.88 17.58 14.48
N GLU A 478 11.78 17.92 13.79
CA GLU A 478 10.56 17.10 13.74
C GLU A 478 10.58 16.08 12.61
N ARG A 479 11.14 16.42 11.45
CA ARG A 479 11.27 15.51 10.30
C ARG A 479 12.17 16.06 9.20
N ILE A 480 12.52 15.18 8.28
CA ILE A 480 13.12 15.50 6.99
C ILE A 480 12.08 15.32 5.90
N ARG A 481 11.84 16.33 5.11
CA ARG A 481 11.00 16.28 3.90
C ARG A 481 11.87 16.16 2.66
N VAL A 482 11.39 15.37 1.69
CA VAL A 482 11.93 15.28 0.34
C VAL A 482 10.78 15.29 -0.65
N ARG A 483 10.84 16.14 -1.69
CA ARG A 483 9.72 16.36 -2.61
C ARG A 483 9.45 15.15 -3.48
N ARG A 484 8.17 14.86 -3.71
CA ARG A 484 7.76 13.94 -4.75
C ARG A 484 8.31 14.43 -6.11
N GLY A 485 8.82 13.53 -6.94
CA GLY A 485 9.48 13.85 -8.20
C GLY A 485 10.99 14.14 -8.10
N THR A 486 11.56 14.26 -6.88
CA THR A 486 13.01 14.40 -6.71
C THR A 486 13.71 13.19 -7.30
N ARG A 487 14.66 13.42 -8.22
CA ARG A 487 15.53 12.38 -8.76
C ARG A 487 16.66 12.06 -7.78
N ILE A 488 16.89 10.78 -7.64
CA ILE A 488 18.00 10.19 -6.89
C ILE A 488 18.87 9.43 -7.89
N HIS A 489 20.15 9.72 -7.91
CA HIS A 489 21.13 9.07 -8.77
C HIS A 489 21.94 8.03 -8.02
N VAL A 490 22.46 7.05 -8.75
CA VAL A 490 23.39 6.06 -8.18
C VAL A 490 24.53 6.77 -7.44
N GLY A 491 24.80 6.31 -6.22
CA GLY A 491 25.85 6.89 -5.35
C GLY A 491 25.44 8.14 -4.59
N ASP A 492 24.23 8.67 -4.78
CA ASP A 492 23.72 9.76 -3.95
C ASP A 492 23.66 9.35 -2.47
N ARG A 493 24.01 10.29 -1.59
CA ARG A 493 23.96 10.09 -0.14
C ARG A 493 22.50 10.17 0.34
N LEU A 494 21.99 9.05 0.86
CA LEU A 494 20.61 8.94 1.30
C LEU A 494 20.43 9.15 2.81
N GLY A 495 21.46 8.82 3.59
CA GLY A 495 21.43 8.91 5.04
C GLY A 495 22.72 8.43 5.68
N SER A 496 22.71 8.32 7.00
CA SER A 496 23.79 7.71 7.78
C SER A 496 23.22 6.64 8.72
N ILE A 497 23.84 5.46 8.79
CA ILE A 497 23.38 4.33 9.62
C ILE A 497 23.13 4.80 11.06
N ASN A 498 22.00 4.43 11.61
CA ASN A 498 21.63 4.71 13.00
C ASN A 498 22.19 3.64 13.96
N ASN A 499 21.70 3.58 15.18
CA ASN A 499 22.21 2.67 16.22
C ASN A 499 21.95 1.18 15.96
N GLN A 500 21.26 0.82 14.85
CA GLN A 500 21.05 -0.58 14.45
C GLN A 500 22.31 -1.19 13.80
N ALA A 501 23.29 -0.37 13.42
CA ALA A 501 24.58 -0.80 12.86
C ALA A 501 24.46 -1.70 11.63
N HIS A 502 23.42 -1.48 10.83
CA HIS A 502 23.21 -2.04 9.51
C HIS A 502 22.22 -1.16 8.72
N VAL A 503 22.18 -1.31 7.43
CA VAL A 503 21.10 -0.80 6.59
C VAL A 503 20.23 -1.96 6.14
N HIS A 504 18.91 -1.81 6.33
CA HIS A 504 17.93 -2.74 5.81
C HIS A 504 17.48 -2.24 4.43
N LEU A 505 17.67 -3.08 3.42
CA LEU A 505 17.29 -2.82 2.04
C LEU A 505 16.09 -3.71 1.68
N ALA A 506 14.95 -3.09 1.40
CA ALA A 506 13.78 -3.80 0.90
C ALA A 506 13.46 -3.39 -0.54
N VAL A 507 12.94 -4.34 -1.33
CA VAL A 507 12.51 -4.13 -2.72
C VAL A 507 11.02 -4.40 -2.80
N GLY A 508 10.24 -3.37 -3.14
CA GLY A 508 8.78 -3.44 -3.19
C GLY A 508 8.11 -2.58 -2.13
N ASN A 509 6.80 -2.43 -2.23
CA ASN A 509 6.00 -1.61 -1.34
C ASN A 509 5.19 -2.48 -0.36
N GLY A 510 5.02 -1.95 0.84
CA GLY A 510 4.25 -2.43 1.99
C GLY A 510 3.53 -3.79 1.89
N GLY A 511 4.24 -4.91 2.13
CA GLY A 511 3.67 -6.25 2.09
C GLY A 511 3.73 -6.92 0.71
N PHE A 512 4.44 -6.32 -0.24
CA PHE A 512 4.73 -6.93 -1.55
C PHE A 512 6.25 -6.96 -1.80
N GLU A 513 7.04 -6.97 -0.72
CA GLU A 513 8.49 -7.04 -0.79
C GLU A 513 8.93 -8.36 -1.45
N THR A 514 9.92 -8.26 -2.31
CA THR A 514 10.57 -9.38 -3.01
C THR A 514 12.01 -9.55 -2.55
N ASN A 515 12.61 -10.69 -2.85
CA ASN A 515 13.95 -11.01 -2.35
C ASN A 515 15.03 -10.13 -3.00
N ALA A 516 15.69 -9.29 -2.18
CA ALA A 516 16.70 -8.35 -2.65
C ALA A 516 18.00 -9.02 -3.16
N VAL A 517 18.26 -10.29 -2.85
CA VAL A 517 19.39 -11.04 -3.42
C VAL A 517 19.31 -11.08 -4.94
N ALA A 518 18.10 -11.05 -5.51
CA ALA A 518 17.87 -10.97 -6.94
C ALA A 518 18.44 -9.70 -7.62
N LEU A 519 18.84 -8.67 -6.86
CA LEU A 519 19.57 -7.51 -7.38
C LEU A 519 20.99 -7.85 -7.84
N GLY A 520 21.52 -9.03 -7.49
CA GLY A 520 22.80 -9.54 -7.99
C GLY A 520 24.01 -8.80 -7.43
N PHE A 521 24.07 -8.58 -6.12
CA PHE A 521 25.14 -7.84 -5.45
C PHE A 521 26.54 -8.33 -5.82
N LYS A 522 27.43 -7.44 -6.23
CA LYS A 522 28.80 -7.76 -6.61
C LYS A 522 29.58 -8.35 -5.42
N GLY A 523 30.27 -9.46 -5.68
CA GLY A 523 31.02 -10.17 -4.65
C GLY A 523 30.16 -10.98 -3.67
N TYR A 524 28.81 -10.95 -3.79
CA TYR A 524 27.96 -11.89 -3.07
C TYR A 524 28.15 -13.28 -3.67
N ALA A 525 28.49 -14.23 -2.83
CA ALA A 525 28.59 -15.64 -3.18
C ALA A 525 28.08 -16.47 -2.01
N ASP A 526 27.53 -17.61 -2.32
CA ASP A 526 27.03 -18.55 -1.33
C ASP A 526 27.26 -19.98 -1.83
N HIS A 527 28.26 -20.64 -1.20
CA HIS A 527 28.63 -22.03 -1.42
C HIS A 527 28.32 -22.89 -0.20
N PHE A 528 27.73 -22.33 0.85
CA PHE A 528 27.32 -23.09 2.02
C PHE A 528 25.97 -23.74 1.76
N ALA A 529 25.87 -25.03 2.09
CA ALA A 529 24.59 -25.71 2.10
C ALA A 529 23.81 -25.39 3.37
N PRO A 530 22.51 -25.07 3.29
CA PRO A 530 21.67 -24.92 4.48
C PRO A 530 21.76 -26.13 5.41
N ARG A 531 21.75 -25.90 6.71
CA ARG A 531 21.83 -26.96 7.72
C ARG A 531 20.46 -27.23 8.32
N ILE A 532 19.94 -28.43 8.09
CA ILE A 532 18.78 -28.97 8.80
C ILE A 532 19.28 -29.56 10.11
N THR A 533 18.77 -29.04 11.24
CA THR A 533 19.22 -29.43 12.57
C THR A 533 18.20 -30.30 13.29
N ASP A 534 16.92 -30.17 12.93
CA ASP A 534 15.84 -30.97 13.53
C ASP A 534 14.65 -31.07 12.56
N VAL A 535 13.92 -32.18 12.67
CA VAL A 535 12.62 -32.40 12.04
C VAL A 535 11.67 -32.96 13.10
N ALA A 536 10.51 -32.37 13.25
CA ALA A 536 9.50 -32.80 14.21
C ALA A 536 8.13 -32.93 13.56
N LEU A 537 7.29 -33.79 14.12
CA LEU A 537 5.88 -33.92 13.75
C LEU A 537 5.03 -33.46 14.92
N LEU A 538 3.98 -32.69 14.63
CA LEU A 538 3.01 -32.26 15.66
C LEU A 538 1.65 -32.90 15.36
N ASP A 539 0.94 -33.26 16.42
CA ASP A 539 -0.40 -33.84 16.35
C ASP A 539 -1.50 -32.78 16.03
N ASP A 540 -2.76 -33.17 16.12
CA ASP A 540 -3.93 -32.32 15.93
C ASP A 540 -4.02 -31.13 16.89
N ASN A 541 -3.33 -31.20 18.04
CA ASN A 541 -3.30 -30.20 19.09
C ASN A 541 -1.96 -29.42 19.11
N ASP A 542 -1.17 -29.56 18.03
CA ASP A 542 0.15 -28.96 17.88
C ASP A 542 1.17 -29.42 18.96
N GLN A 543 0.99 -30.65 19.50
CA GLN A 543 1.93 -31.27 20.45
C GLN A 543 2.94 -32.15 19.70
N PRO A 544 4.23 -32.13 20.09
CA PRO A 544 5.24 -32.97 19.49
C PRO A 544 4.93 -34.47 19.64
N LEU A 545 5.02 -35.20 18.54
CA LEU A 545 4.91 -36.66 18.52
C LEU A 545 6.28 -37.30 18.77
N ALA A 546 6.36 -38.15 19.79
CA ALA A 546 7.58 -38.84 20.12
C ALA A 546 7.77 -40.14 19.30
N ALA A 547 9.00 -40.43 18.92
CA ALA A 547 9.36 -41.72 18.36
C ALA A 547 9.36 -42.80 19.43
N GLY A 548 8.92 -44.01 19.08
CA GLY A 548 9.07 -45.23 19.92
C GLY A 548 10.52 -45.63 20.11
N SER A 549 10.74 -46.72 20.87
CA SER A 549 12.08 -47.26 21.09
C SER A 549 12.76 -47.75 19.81
N ASP A 550 11.99 -48.02 18.75
CA ASP A 550 12.46 -48.40 17.42
C ASP A 550 12.79 -47.16 16.51
N GLY A 551 12.66 -45.94 17.04
CA GLY A 551 12.90 -44.71 16.28
C GLY A 551 11.79 -44.37 15.32
N VAL A 552 10.61 -44.99 15.40
CA VAL A 552 9.47 -44.79 14.52
C VAL A 552 8.37 -44.00 15.21
N VAL A 553 7.84 -43.00 14.59
CA VAL A 553 6.69 -42.23 15.08
C VAL A 553 5.39 -42.89 14.60
N MET A 554 4.53 -43.23 15.59
CA MET A 554 3.23 -43.84 15.33
C MET A 554 2.20 -42.75 14.99
N LEU A 555 1.54 -42.84 13.83
CA LEU A 555 0.54 -41.89 13.42
C LEU A 555 -0.83 -42.53 13.21
N ALA A 556 -1.86 -41.94 13.82
CA ALA A 556 -3.23 -42.23 13.46
C ALA A 556 -3.52 -41.68 12.06
N ARG A 557 -4.22 -42.48 11.24
CA ARG A 557 -4.64 -42.05 9.88
C ARG A 557 -5.82 -41.09 9.92
N GLN A 558 -6.60 -41.12 10.99
CA GLN A 558 -7.77 -40.24 11.18
C GLN A 558 -7.38 -39.02 12.00
N GLY A 559 -8.07 -37.90 11.78
CA GLY A 559 -7.86 -36.66 12.49
C GLY A 559 -7.68 -35.47 11.56
N ARG A 560 -7.26 -34.32 12.10
CA ARG A 560 -7.06 -33.05 11.35
C ARG A 560 -5.78 -33.07 10.50
N GLY A 561 -4.95 -34.11 10.61
CA GLY A 561 -3.68 -34.24 9.92
C GLY A 561 -2.49 -33.77 10.76
N VAL A 562 -1.28 -33.95 10.25
CA VAL A 562 -0.01 -33.74 10.95
C VAL A 562 0.66 -32.47 10.46
N GLN A 563 1.19 -31.66 11.40
CA GLN A 563 2.11 -30.57 11.05
C GLN A 563 3.54 -31.11 11.00
N ILE A 564 4.29 -30.70 10.00
CA ILE A 564 5.71 -31.02 9.86
C ILE A 564 6.50 -29.74 10.14
N VAL A 565 7.40 -29.80 11.12
CA VAL A 565 8.27 -28.71 11.54
C VAL A 565 9.69 -29.03 11.12
N VAL A 566 10.36 -28.11 10.45
CA VAL A 566 11.78 -28.25 10.05
C VAL A 566 12.57 -27.13 10.71
N GLU A 567 13.58 -27.46 11.50
CA GLU A 567 14.55 -26.49 12.00
C GLU A 567 15.75 -26.45 11.05
N ALA A 568 15.97 -25.32 10.41
CA ALA A 568 17.05 -25.15 9.47
C ALA A 568 17.59 -23.71 9.49
N TRP A 569 18.88 -23.55 9.17
CA TRP A 569 19.54 -22.26 9.05
C TRP A 569 20.61 -22.32 7.97
N ASP A 570 21.09 -21.17 7.55
CA ASP A 570 21.99 -20.99 6.44
C ASP A 570 23.15 -20.06 6.79
N GLN A 571 24.17 -20.01 5.92
CA GLN A 571 25.30 -19.07 5.93
C GLN A 571 25.60 -18.64 4.50
N VAL A 572 26.29 -17.50 4.35
CA VAL A 572 26.85 -17.05 3.09
C VAL A 572 28.36 -16.85 3.22
N ASP A 573 29.07 -16.90 2.09
CA ASP A 573 30.52 -16.75 2.05
C ASP A 573 30.98 -15.45 2.70
N ASN A 574 32.14 -15.50 3.36
CA ASN A 574 32.77 -14.37 4.04
C ASN A 574 32.02 -13.81 5.24
N ASN A 575 30.84 -14.30 5.57
CA ASN A 575 30.15 -13.92 6.82
C ASN A 575 30.88 -14.51 8.04
N LEU A 576 30.67 -13.85 9.20
CA LEU A 576 31.16 -14.43 10.46
C LEU A 576 30.53 -15.80 10.71
N PRO A 577 31.29 -16.81 11.18
CA PRO A 577 30.76 -18.20 11.36
C PRO A 577 29.56 -18.31 12.31
N ARG A 578 29.36 -17.33 13.20
CA ARG A 578 28.20 -17.28 14.10
C ARG A 578 26.91 -16.78 13.47
N ARG A 579 26.99 -16.20 12.23
CA ARG A 579 25.82 -15.69 11.53
C ARG A 579 24.98 -16.84 11.03
N ARG A 580 23.75 -16.93 11.52
CA ARG A 580 22.73 -17.84 11.00
C ARG A 580 21.70 -17.03 10.26
N LEU A 581 21.50 -17.35 9.02
CA LEU A 581 20.48 -16.74 8.13
C LEU A 581 19.36 -17.75 7.90
N GLY A 582 18.20 -17.30 7.45
CA GLY A 582 17.12 -18.15 7.02
C GLY A 582 17.40 -18.70 5.61
N PRO A 583 17.19 -20.01 5.33
CA PRO A 583 17.23 -20.55 3.97
C PRO A 583 16.13 -19.92 3.10
N TYR A 584 16.37 -19.89 1.80
CA TYR A 584 15.45 -19.30 0.83
C TYR A 584 14.14 -20.09 0.71
N GLN A 585 14.22 -21.44 0.75
CA GLN A 585 13.04 -22.29 0.69
C GLN A 585 13.18 -23.52 1.58
N VAL A 586 12.04 -23.95 2.14
CA VAL A 586 11.95 -25.15 2.98
C VAL A 586 10.69 -25.93 2.60
N GLY A 587 10.84 -27.24 2.55
CA GLY A 587 9.77 -28.13 2.12
C GLY A 587 9.90 -29.54 2.64
N TYR A 588 9.07 -30.45 2.14
CA TYR A 588 9.08 -31.85 2.54
C TYR A 588 8.65 -32.80 1.41
N GLN A 589 9.01 -34.07 1.56
CA GLN A 589 8.56 -35.20 0.74
C GLN A 589 8.04 -36.32 1.64
N ILE A 590 7.15 -37.15 1.08
CA ILE A 590 6.76 -38.42 1.69
C ILE A 590 7.31 -39.54 0.77
N LEU A 591 8.06 -40.45 1.39
CA LEU A 591 8.69 -41.58 0.74
C LEU A 591 8.11 -42.86 1.30
N ASP A 592 8.20 -43.95 0.53
CA ASP A 592 7.92 -45.31 1.03
C ASP A 592 9.03 -45.79 1.99
N ALA A 593 8.87 -46.98 2.54
CA ALA A 593 9.85 -47.59 3.45
C ALA A 593 11.22 -47.86 2.80
N ALA A 594 11.28 -47.95 1.45
CA ALA A 594 12.50 -48.14 0.67
C ALA A 594 13.16 -46.78 0.29
N GLY A 595 12.56 -45.65 0.70
CA GLY A 595 13.05 -44.30 0.42
C GLY A 595 12.72 -43.80 -0.98
N GLN A 596 11.76 -44.41 -1.69
CA GLN A 596 11.29 -43.95 -2.97
C GLN A 596 10.15 -42.92 -2.79
N PRO A 597 10.17 -41.82 -3.56
CA PRO A 597 9.10 -40.81 -3.45
C PRO A 597 7.73 -41.40 -3.83
N LEU A 598 6.70 -41.05 -3.05
CA LEU A 598 5.32 -41.37 -3.40
C LEU A 598 4.83 -40.46 -4.52
N GLN A 599 3.76 -40.91 -5.19
CA GLN A 599 3.08 -40.10 -6.22
C GLN A 599 2.69 -38.69 -5.65
N GLY A 600 3.10 -37.66 -6.38
CA GLY A 600 2.92 -36.25 -5.97
C GLY A 600 3.97 -35.74 -4.98
N TYR A 601 5.01 -36.53 -4.70
CA TYR A 601 6.19 -36.17 -3.91
C TYR A 601 7.50 -36.47 -4.62
N GLU A 602 7.48 -36.59 -5.94
CA GLU A 602 8.66 -36.84 -6.79
C GLU A 602 9.74 -35.77 -6.61
N GLN A 603 9.25 -34.54 -6.32
CA GLN A 603 10.07 -33.40 -5.88
C GLN A 603 9.59 -32.92 -4.51
N PRO A 604 10.45 -32.25 -3.72
CA PRO A 604 10.03 -31.62 -2.50
C PRO A 604 8.85 -30.65 -2.72
N ARG A 605 7.86 -30.71 -1.86
CA ARG A 605 6.82 -29.68 -1.79
C ARG A 605 7.41 -28.45 -1.11
N TRP A 606 7.87 -27.50 -1.91
CA TRP A 606 8.42 -26.24 -1.46
C TRP A 606 7.29 -25.30 -1.05
N ASN A 607 6.78 -25.45 0.15
CA ASN A 607 5.65 -24.67 0.65
C ASN A 607 6.09 -23.34 1.27
N ILE A 608 7.26 -23.29 1.89
CA ILE A 608 7.87 -22.07 2.39
C ILE A 608 8.91 -21.61 1.38
N VAL A 609 8.63 -20.48 0.71
CA VAL A 609 9.54 -19.88 -0.29
C VAL A 609 9.54 -18.37 -0.10
N PHE A 610 10.66 -17.82 0.31
CA PHE A 610 10.82 -16.38 0.54
C PHE A 610 11.24 -15.63 -0.73
N ASN A 611 10.43 -15.77 -1.77
CA ASN A 611 10.59 -15.05 -3.03
C ASN A 611 9.80 -13.72 -3.01
N ARG A 612 8.62 -13.72 -2.41
CA ARG A 612 7.74 -12.56 -2.26
C ARG A 612 6.93 -12.67 -0.96
N MET A 613 6.86 -11.54 -0.25
CA MET A 613 6.18 -11.49 1.04
C MET A 613 4.65 -11.44 0.89
N PRO A 614 3.90 -12.16 1.73
CA PRO A 614 2.47 -11.93 1.89
C PRO A 614 2.21 -10.58 2.57
N PRO A 615 1.15 -9.85 2.17
CA PRO A 615 0.83 -8.56 2.79
C PRO A 615 0.23 -8.67 4.21
N GLN A 616 -0.12 -9.87 4.66
CA GLN A 616 -0.73 -10.12 5.97
C GLN A 616 0.33 -10.28 7.06
N LYS A 617 0.19 -9.53 8.16
CA LYS A 617 1.10 -9.62 9.33
C LYS A 617 1.15 -11.02 9.97
N GLN A 618 0.05 -11.78 9.88
CA GLN A 618 -0.05 -13.13 10.42
C GLN A 618 0.83 -14.15 9.69
N ALA A 619 1.36 -13.83 8.53
CA ALA A 619 2.20 -14.74 7.74
C ALA A 619 3.38 -15.31 8.53
N VAL A 620 3.94 -14.57 9.49
CA VAL A 620 4.99 -15.07 10.38
C VAL A 620 4.53 -16.27 11.22
N LYS A 621 3.29 -16.28 11.69
CA LYS A 621 2.71 -17.39 12.48
C LYS A 621 2.30 -18.58 11.62
N VAL A 622 2.12 -18.36 10.32
CA VAL A 622 1.89 -19.41 9.32
C VAL A 622 3.21 -20.06 8.92
N ALA A 623 4.29 -19.27 8.77
CA ALA A 623 5.60 -19.78 8.38
C ALA A 623 6.34 -20.49 9.51
N TYR A 624 6.18 -20.05 10.76
CA TYR A 624 7.05 -20.44 11.88
C TYR A 624 6.30 -21.03 13.07
N ALA A 625 6.90 -22.04 13.69
CA ALA A 625 6.45 -22.62 14.96
C ALA A 625 6.67 -21.65 16.15
N PRO A 626 5.93 -21.81 17.29
CA PRO A 626 5.91 -20.84 18.40
C PRO A 626 7.27 -20.56 19.05
N ASP A 627 8.20 -21.49 19.05
CA ASP A 627 9.52 -21.40 19.68
C ASP A 627 10.63 -20.93 18.71
N SER A 628 10.23 -20.39 17.55
CA SER A 628 11.15 -19.72 16.64
C SER A 628 11.44 -18.29 17.11
N GLY A 629 12.65 -17.79 16.86
CA GLY A 629 12.98 -16.40 17.14
C GLY A 629 14.43 -16.03 16.87
N ILE A 630 14.62 -14.73 16.63
CA ILE A 630 15.91 -14.03 16.62
C ILE A 630 15.84 -12.99 17.73
N THR A 631 16.81 -12.97 18.62
CA THR A 631 16.94 -11.87 19.56
C THR A 631 17.66 -10.70 18.92
N VAL A 632 17.12 -9.52 19.10
CA VAL A 632 17.58 -8.27 18.46
C VAL A 632 19.05 -7.93 18.80
N HIS A 633 19.60 -8.45 19.88
CA HIS A 633 20.93 -8.14 20.35
C HIS A 633 21.94 -9.30 20.29
N GLY A 634 21.62 -10.38 19.59
CA GLY A 634 22.57 -11.47 19.32
C GLY A 634 23.01 -12.30 20.54
N SER A 635 22.29 -12.21 21.67
CA SER A 635 22.63 -12.92 22.88
C SER A 635 21.96 -14.31 23.00
N ALA A 636 20.91 -14.61 22.18
CA ALA A 636 20.27 -15.90 22.16
C ALA A 636 20.52 -16.65 20.84
N VAL A 637 20.41 -17.97 20.91
CA VAL A 637 20.54 -18.82 19.73
C VAL A 637 19.39 -18.54 18.78
N THR A 638 19.72 -18.14 17.53
CA THR A 638 18.75 -18.00 16.45
C THR A 638 18.18 -19.38 16.11
N ARG A 639 16.85 -19.50 16.14
CA ARG A 639 16.12 -20.71 15.78
C ARG A 639 15.08 -20.40 14.72
N PHE A 640 15.17 -21.09 13.59
CA PHE A 640 14.21 -21.01 12.50
C PHE A 640 13.50 -22.35 12.37
N ARG A 641 12.29 -22.46 12.94
CA ARG A 641 11.46 -23.68 12.91
C ARG A 641 10.25 -23.46 12.01
N TYR A 642 10.36 -23.96 10.79
CA TYR A 642 9.39 -23.75 9.72
C TYR A 642 8.24 -24.77 9.80
N LEU A 643 7.01 -24.30 9.67
CA LEU A 643 5.80 -25.13 9.53
C LEU A 643 5.61 -25.46 8.03
N VAL A 644 6.33 -26.47 7.53
CA VAL A 644 6.44 -26.74 6.09
C VAL A 644 5.18 -27.35 5.45
N THR A 645 4.19 -27.72 6.24
CA THR A 645 2.85 -28.12 5.78
C THR A 645 1.95 -26.92 5.46
N ASN A 646 2.27 -25.75 6.00
CA ASN A 646 1.65 -24.49 5.61
C ASN A 646 2.32 -23.92 4.36
N THR A 647 1.65 -23.04 3.65
CA THR A 647 2.18 -22.36 2.46
C THR A 647 2.45 -20.89 2.76
N VAL A 648 3.69 -20.43 2.49
CA VAL A 648 4.09 -19.02 2.42
C VAL A 648 5.01 -18.87 1.22
N ARG A 649 4.47 -18.39 0.10
CA ARG A 649 5.19 -18.22 -1.17
C ARG A 649 4.40 -17.36 -2.14
N ASP A 650 5.06 -16.73 -3.08
CA ASP A 650 4.44 -15.93 -4.16
C ASP A 650 3.50 -14.83 -3.67
N GLY A 651 3.73 -14.30 -2.45
CA GLY A 651 2.83 -13.32 -1.82
C GLY A 651 1.58 -13.92 -1.18
N LEU A 652 1.46 -15.25 -1.12
CA LEU A 652 0.33 -15.97 -0.55
C LEU A 652 0.71 -16.60 0.79
N MET A 653 -0.29 -16.78 1.65
CA MET A 653 -0.19 -17.59 2.86
C MET A 653 -1.43 -18.47 3.01
N GLU A 654 -1.22 -19.72 3.41
CA GLU A 654 -2.28 -20.69 3.66
C GLU A 654 -1.85 -21.67 4.76
N THR A 655 -2.76 -22.02 5.65
CA THR A 655 -2.52 -23.08 6.63
C THR A 655 -2.85 -24.43 6.04
N GLY A 656 -2.00 -25.42 6.28
CA GLY A 656 -2.18 -26.78 5.80
C GLY A 656 -1.67 -27.81 6.77
N ARG A 657 -2.03 -29.08 6.56
CA ARG A 657 -1.53 -30.24 7.28
C ARG A 657 -1.34 -31.39 6.32
N TRP A 658 -0.33 -32.21 6.57
CA TRP A 658 -0.20 -33.48 5.86
C TRP A 658 -1.31 -34.43 6.32
N GLN A 659 -2.03 -35.04 5.37
CA GLN A 659 -3.16 -35.93 5.61
C GLN A 659 -2.74 -37.39 5.42
N PRO A 660 -2.40 -38.12 6.51
CA PRO A 660 -2.01 -39.52 6.43
C PRO A 660 -3.14 -40.45 5.96
N ALA A 661 -4.41 -40.03 6.15
CA ALA A 661 -5.59 -40.82 5.74
C ALA A 661 -5.60 -41.20 4.25
N ALA A 662 -4.93 -40.42 3.39
CA ALA A 662 -4.81 -40.71 1.96
C ALA A 662 -3.90 -41.91 1.64
N LEU A 663 -3.09 -42.38 2.61
CA LEU A 663 -2.15 -43.47 2.41
C LEU A 663 -2.61 -44.76 3.11
N PRO A 664 -2.24 -45.94 2.57
CA PRO A 664 -2.46 -47.22 3.26
C PRO A 664 -1.73 -47.28 4.63
N PRO A 665 -2.16 -48.17 5.55
CA PRO A 665 -1.35 -48.52 6.71
C PRO A 665 0.00 -49.03 6.29
N GLY A 666 1.08 -48.66 6.96
CA GLY A 666 2.45 -49.06 6.60
C GLY A 666 3.51 -48.09 7.10
N GLU A 667 4.74 -48.37 6.75
CA GLU A 667 5.89 -47.52 7.06
C GLU A 667 6.22 -46.57 5.94
N TYR A 668 6.55 -45.33 6.32
CA TYR A 668 6.91 -44.24 5.42
C TYR A 668 8.03 -43.42 6.02
N ILE A 669 8.62 -42.57 5.19
CA ILE A 669 9.64 -41.59 5.58
C ILE A 669 9.10 -40.19 5.26
N VAL A 670 9.06 -39.31 6.25
CA VAL A 670 8.89 -37.87 6.05
C VAL A 670 10.28 -37.28 5.92
N ARG A 671 10.61 -36.77 4.73
CA ARG A 671 11.91 -36.16 4.42
C ARG A 671 11.77 -34.64 4.34
N ALA A 672 12.51 -33.91 5.17
CA ALA A 672 12.66 -32.48 5.08
C ALA A 672 13.65 -32.07 3.98
N SER A 673 13.43 -30.93 3.38
CA SER A 673 14.31 -30.32 2.39
C SER A 673 14.46 -28.83 2.67
N ALA A 674 15.65 -28.29 2.49
CA ALA A 674 15.95 -26.87 2.52
C ALA A 674 16.82 -26.52 1.30
N ARG A 675 16.73 -25.28 0.83
CA ARG A 675 17.58 -24.79 -0.25
C ARG A 675 17.79 -23.29 -0.07
N ASP A 676 18.99 -22.80 -0.33
CA ASP A 676 19.29 -21.36 -0.34
C ASP A 676 18.93 -20.71 -1.68
N TYR A 677 19.20 -19.41 -1.78
CA TYR A 677 18.93 -18.65 -3.01
C TYR A 677 19.88 -19.05 -4.15
N SER A 678 21.10 -19.50 -3.85
CA SER A 678 22.12 -19.94 -4.82
C SER A 678 21.87 -21.36 -5.36
N GLY A 679 20.92 -22.10 -4.74
CA GLY A 679 20.51 -23.43 -5.16
C GLY A 679 21.20 -24.57 -4.41
N ASN A 680 22.00 -24.29 -3.38
CA ASN A 680 22.64 -25.33 -2.57
C ASN A 680 21.58 -26.13 -1.76
N GLU A 681 21.64 -27.44 -1.80
CA GLU A 681 20.71 -28.33 -1.12
C GLU A 681 21.09 -28.54 0.33
N GLY A 682 20.10 -28.53 1.22
CA GLY A 682 20.30 -28.66 2.65
C GLY A 682 20.85 -30.01 3.10
N VAL A 683 21.72 -29.96 4.10
CA VAL A 683 22.38 -31.12 4.70
C VAL A 683 21.99 -31.29 6.18
N GLY A 684 22.13 -32.52 6.71
CA GLY A 684 21.85 -32.82 8.12
C GLY A 684 20.77 -33.89 8.31
N PRO A 685 20.29 -34.12 9.53
CA PRO A 685 19.22 -35.06 9.82
C PRO A 685 17.91 -34.54 9.20
N ARG A 686 17.38 -35.25 8.21
CA ARG A 686 16.22 -34.80 7.44
C ARG A 686 15.07 -35.78 7.36
N ASP A 687 15.24 -37.01 7.86
CA ASP A 687 14.28 -38.09 7.70
C ASP A 687 13.67 -38.48 9.07
N ILE A 688 12.34 -38.55 9.12
CA ILE A 688 11.59 -39.17 10.21
C ILE A 688 10.86 -40.39 9.68
N ARG A 689 11.10 -41.55 10.30
CA ARG A 689 10.33 -42.77 10.02
C ARG A 689 8.98 -42.70 10.73
N VAL A 690 7.91 -42.96 9.99
CA VAL A 690 6.56 -42.98 10.51
C VAL A 690 5.87 -44.31 10.19
N ARG A 691 5.01 -44.78 11.11
CA ARG A 691 4.14 -45.94 10.84
C ARG A 691 2.69 -45.49 10.96
N LEU A 692 1.97 -45.60 9.84
CA LEU A 692 0.55 -45.31 9.79
C LEU A 692 -0.24 -46.51 10.33
N LEU A 693 -1.05 -46.25 11.35
CA LEU A 693 -1.91 -47.25 11.97
C LEU A 693 -3.11 -47.57 11.07
N PRO A 694 -3.72 -48.78 11.18
CA PRO A 694 -4.91 -49.15 10.42
C PRO A 694 -6.08 -48.19 10.53
#